data_9de765793afe38d4a150c13478aeeaf3
#
_entry.id   9de765793afe38d4a150c13478aeeaf3
#
_cell.length_a   1.000
_cell.length_b   1.000
_cell.length_c   1.000
_cell.angle_alpha   90.00
_cell.angle_beta   90.00
_cell.angle_gamma   90.00
#
_symmetry.space_group_name_H-M   'P 1'
#
loop_
_entity.id
_entity.type
_entity.pdbx_description
1 polymer ?
#
loop_
_entity_poly.entity_id
_entity_poly.type
_entity_poly.pdbx_seq_one_letter_code
_entity_poly.pdbx_strand_id
1 'polypeptide(L)'
;MIFEENFQQHTPMMQQYLKLKAENPDILLFYRMGDFYELFYDDAKKAAALLDISLTKRGQSAGNPIPMAGVPYHAVEGYLAKLVQLGEPVAICEQVGDPATSKGPVERKIVRIVTPGTVSDEALLPERQDNLIVAVYQEKEKFGLATLDMTSGRFQLCEPHSKEALQAELQRINPVELLYCEDFAEMAIIEHYKGLRRRPIWEFELSTAISELNRQFGTKDLRAFGVEKSPLGLAAAGCLLQYAKETQRASLPHIQSISVIQNNDNIQLDAATRRNLELTQNLAGGTENTLASVLDKCVTPMGSRLLKRWIHQPIRQTDILLKRQKTIGEIIEQDLYHELQPYLQQVGDMERILARVALRSARPRDLTRLRTALEQIEPIKSLIHTKISSNLTALSAQIDDFSAQIDLLQKAIIETPPLLIRDGGVIAEGYNAELDEWRTLSAGATQYLENLEQRERESTGIDTLKIGFNAVHGYYIQISQGQAHKAPIHYVRRQTLKNAERYIIPELKEYEDKVLKSKGAALALEKQLYDELFDLLLPHLGQLQLASLALSELDVLVNLAERAETLNYVAPQFSDEIGVKIENGRHPVVEQVLKDPFIANPVNLNQQRHLLIITGPNMGGKSTYMRQTALITLMAYIGSFVPADSAVIGQIDRIFTRIGASDDLASGRSTFMVEMTEMANILHQATSQSLVLIDEIGRGTSTYDGLSLAWACAEWLAKKTRSLTLFATHYFELTALPEQIEGIANIHLDALEHNNTIAFMHAVQDGAASKSYGLAVAALAGVPQSVIKLAKQKLHQLEKLSAQNGDQQIQHLRALNQHQGELAFEAEPDALREAIEQLDPDELSPKQALAYLYQLKKML
;
A
#
# COMPACT_ATOMS: atom_id res chain seq x y z
N MET A 1 -35.48 5.32 10.69
CA MET A 1 -36.78 5.52 11.33
C MET A 1 -37.57 6.73 10.82
N ILE A 2 -37.03 7.58 9.93
CA ILE A 2 -37.81 8.70 9.30
C ILE A 2 -38.47 8.31 7.96
N PHE A 3 -38.24 7.07 7.49
CA PHE A 3 -38.61 6.65 6.14
C PHE A 3 -39.96 5.96 5.98
N GLU A 4 -40.66 5.61 7.07
CA GLU A 4 -41.90 4.79 6.99
C GLU A 4 -43.20 5.61 6.95
N GLU A 5 -43.27 6.78 7.56
CA GLU A 5 -44.55 7.50 7.73
C GLU A 5 -45.07 8.24 6.47
N ASN A 6 -44.21 8.50 5.45
CA ASN A 6 -44.66 9.24 4.25
C ASN A 6 -44.20 8.63 2.90
N PHE A 7 -43.79 7.37 2.87
CA PHE A 7 -43.22 6.77 1.64
C PHE A 7 -44.15 6.84 0.44
N GLN A 8 -45.45 6.63 0.62
CA GLN A 8 -46.45 6.66 -0.47
C GLN A 8 -46.71 8.07 -1.00
N GLN A 9 -46.35 9.12 -0.26
CA GLN A 9 -46.55 10.53 -0.69
C GLN A 9 -45.43 11.00 -1.61
N HIS A 10 -44.32 10.25 -1.73
CA HIS A 10 -43.23 10.58 -2.64
C HIS A 10 -43.56 10.19 -4.08
N THR A 11 -42.98 10.92 -5.03
CA THR A 11 -43.08 10.58 -6.46
C THR A 11 -42.47 9.18 -6.71
N PRO A 12 -42.95 8.42 -7.73
CA PRO A 12 -42.43 7.08 -8.01
C PRO A 12 -40.91 6.99 -8.15
N MET A 13 -40.27 8.03 -8.72
CA MET A 13 -38.83 8.13 -8.81
C MET A 13 -38.17 8.27 -7.43
N MET A 14 -38.72 9.13 -6.56
CA MET A 14 -38.20 9.31 -5.20
C MET A 14 -38.44 8.07 -4.33
N GLN A 15 -39.50 7.35 -4.52
CA GLN A 15 -39.73 6.07 -3.86
C GLN A 15 -38.66 5.06 -4.24
N GLN A 16 -38.27 4.97 -5.52
CA GLN A 16 -37.19 4.11 -5.98
C GLN A 16 -35.83 4.53 -5.36
N TYR A 17 -35.53 5.85 -5.35
CA TYR A 17 -34.33 6.37 -4.73
C TYR A 17 -34.26 6.04 -3.22
N LEU A 18 -35.33 6.33 -2.49
CA LEU A 18 -35.38 6.12 -1.04
C LEU A 18 -35.27 4.64 -0.66
N LYS A 19 -35.84 3.74 -1.48
CA LYS A 19 -35.69 2.30 -1.30
C LYS A 19 -34.23 1.86 -1.42
N LEU A 20 -33.52 2.29 -2.47
CA LEU A 20 -32.11 2.00 -2.68
C LEU A 20 -31.24 2.64 -1.58
N LYS A 21 -31.60 3.83 -1.11
CA LYS A 21 -30.90 4.50 -0.02
C LYS A 21 -31.09 3.79 1.33
N ALA A 22 -32.28 3.25 1.58
CA ALA A 22 -32.53 2.48 2.80
C ALA A 22 -31.70 1.20 2.88
N GLU A 23 -31.38 0.59 1.75
CA GLU A 23 -30.47 -0.57 1.68
C GLU A 23 -29.01 -0.19 1.98
N ASN A 24 -28.63 1.10 1.78
CA ASN A 24 -27.27 1.59 1.92
C ASN A 24 -27.26 3.00 2.61
N PRO A 25 -27.66 3.07 3.89
CA PRO A 25 -27.94 4.36 4.55
C PRO A 25 -26.71 5.26 4.67
N ASP A 26 -25.54 4.70 4.89
CA ASP A 26 -24.29 5.43 5.15
C ASP A 26 -23.44 5.69 3.90
N ILE A 27 -23.89 5.22 2.72
CA ILE A 27 -23.15 5.30 1.46
C ILE A 27 -23.77 6.38 0.57
N LEU A 28 -22.95 7.24 -0.01
CA LEU A 28 -23.43 8.25 -0.99
C LEU A 28 -24.01 7.56 -2.22
N LEU A 29 -25.24 7.85 -2.58
CA LEU A 29 -25.92 7.22 -3.71
C LEU A 29 -25.85 8.13 -4.95
N PHE A 30 -25.02 7.74 -5.93
CA PHE A 30 -24.94 8.37 -7.24
C PHE A 30 -26.02 7.78 -8.15
N TYR A 31 -27.14 8.48 -8.27
CA TYR A 31 -28.32 8.01 -8.96
C TYR A 31 -28.38 8.51 -10.39
N ARG A 32 -28.29 7.63 -11.37
CA ARG A 32 -28.24 7.99 -12.79
C ARG A 32 -29.50 8.64 -13.29
N MET A 33 -29.37 9.87 -13.82
CA MET A 33 -30.45 10.66 -14.40
C MET A 33 -29.98 11.32 -15.71
N GLY A 34 -30.25 10.65 -16.84
CA GLY A 34 -29.77 11.14 -18.14
C GLY A 34 -28.24 11.25 -18.18
N ASP A 35 -27.70 12.46 -18.40
CA ASP A 35 -26.27 12.73 -18.48
C ASP A 35 -25.63 13.10 -17.13
N PHE A 36 -26.36 12.93 -16.03
CA PHE A 36 -25.88 13.24 -14.68
C PHE A 36 -26.04 12.06 -13.74
N TYR A 37 -25.18 12.03 -12.71
CA TYR A 37 -25.48 11.36 -11.46
C TYR A 37 -26.00 12.41 -10.48
N GLU A 38 -27.20 12.23 -10.01
CA GLU A 38 -27.85 13.13 -9.07
C GLU A 38 -27.87 12.52 -7.66
N LEU A 39 -27.65 13.36 -6.66
CA LEU A 39 -27.77 13.02 -5.24
C LEU A 39 -28.89 13.86 -4.65
N PHE A 40 -29.59 13.28 -3.67
CA PHE A 40 -30.75 13.94 -3.06
C PHE A 40 -30.62 13.98 -1.54
N TYR A 41 -31.37 14.87 -0.91
CA TYR A 41 -31.47 15.04 0.54
C TYR A 41 -30.12 15.25 1.22
N ASP A 42 -29.79 14.43 2.24
CA ASP A 42 -28.55 14.59 3.00
C ASP A 42 -27.32 14.18 2.19
N ASP A 43 -27.45 13.24 1.26
CA ASP A 43 -26.37 12.91 0.31
C ASP A 43 -25.99 14.11 -0.54
N ALA A 44 -26.97 14.88 -0.99
CA ALA A 44 -26.72 16.10 -1.77
C ALA A 44 -25.97 17.17 -0.95
N LYS A 45 -26.35 17.36 0.30
CA LYS A 45 -25.67 18.31 1.22
C LYS A 45 -24.24 17.86 1.51
N LYS A 46 -24.05 16.58 1.81
CA LYS A 46 -22.74 15.98 2.08
C LYS A 46 -21.82 16.07 0.87
N ALA A 47 -22.32 15.67 -0.31
CA ALA A 47 -21.55 15.73 -1.55
C ALA A 47 -21.22 17.18 -1.96
N ALA A 48 -22.13 18.13 -1.80
CA ALA A 48 -21.88 19.53 -2.07
C ALA A 48 -20.72 20.08 -1.22
N ALA A 49 -20.69 19.73 0.07
CA ALA A 49 -19.63 20.14 0.98
C ALA A 49 -18.28 19.48 0.66
N LEU A 50 -18.27 18.18 0.33
CA LEU A 50 -17.02 17.43 0.08
C LEU A 50 -16.42 17.70 -1.30
N LEU A 51 -17.24 17.92 -2.31
CA LEU A 51 -16.83 18.05 -3.70
C LEU A 51 -16.76 19.51 -4.19
N ASP A 52 -17.22 20.46 -3.36
CA ASP A 52 -17.35 21.88 -3.72
C ASP A 52 -18.22 22.06 -4.97
N ILE A 53 -19.40 21.39 -4.98
CA ILE A 53 -20.38 21.50 -6.05
C ILE A 53 -21.65 22.22 -5.56
N SER A 54 -22.38 22.79 -6.48
CA SER A 54 -23.58 23.58 -6.16
C SER A 54 -24.70 22.69 -5.59
N LEU A 55 -25.22 23.09 -4.42
CA LEU A 55 -26.44 22.52 -3.85
C LEU A 55 -27.65 23.27 -4.43
N THR A 56 -28.53 22.56 -5.11
CA THR A 56 -29.75 23.10 -5.73
C THR A 56 -31.00 22.49 -5.12
N LYS A 57 -32.18 22.87 -5.62
CA LYS A 57 -33.45 22.28 -5.22
C LYS A 57 -34.19 21.77 -6.46
N ARG A 58 -34.73 20.56 -6.41
CA ARG A 58 -35.49 19.98 -7.51
C ARG A 58 -36.92 19.69 -7.07
N GLY A 59 -37.84 20.50 -7.48
CA GLY A 59 -39.28 20.30 -7.23
C GLY A 59 -39.60 20.07 -5.74
N GLN A 60 -40.76 19.44 -5.50
CA GLN A 60 -41.21 19.06 -4.17
C GLN A 60 -41.62 17.59 -4.17
N SER A 61 -41.38 16.92 -3.06
CA SER A 61 -41.87 15.57 -2.79
C SER A 61 -42.33 15.50 -1.32
N ALA A 62 -43.48 14.90 -1.08
CA ALA A 62 -44.14 14.91 0.23
C ALA A 62 -44.25 16.33 0.86
N GLY A 63 -44.55 17.35 0.03
CA GLY A 63 -44.75 18.73 0.45
C GLY A 63 -43.47 19.57 0.72
N ASN A 64 -42.28 18.97 0.62
CA ASN A 64 -40.99 19.63 0.89
C ASN A 64 -40.13 19.74 -0.36
N PRO A 65 -39.35 20.82 -0.51
CA PRO A 65 -38.37 20.94 -1.58
C PRO A 65 -37.27 19.89 -1.40
N ILE A 66 -36.86 19.29 -2.52
CA ILE A 66 -35.82 18.22 -2.53
C ILE A 66 -34.46 18.88 -2.72
N PRO A 67 -33.54 18.87 -1.71
CA PRO A 67 -32.15 19.26 -1.92
C PRO A 67 -31.50 18.32 -2.95
N MET A 68 -30.79 18.85 -3.92
CA MET A 68 -30.16 18.12 -5.00
C MET A 68 -28.77 18.65 -5.29
N ALA A 69 -27.84 17.75 -5.54
CA ALA A 69 -26.55 18.04 -6.16
C ALA A 69 -26.32 17.05 -7.30
N GLY A 70 -25.55 17.41 -8.29
CA GLY A 70 -25.33 16.51 -9.42
C GLY A 70 -23.93 16.69 -10.02
N VAL A 71 -23.40 15.59 -10.53
CA VAL A 71 -22.13 15.56 -11.26
C VAL A 71 -22.36 15.02 -12.68
N PRO A 72 -21.72 15.61 -13.70
CA PRO A 72 -21.86 15.11 -15.05
C PRO A 72 -21.32 13.68 -15.18
N TYR A 73 -22.04 12.83 -15.87
CA TYR A 73 -21.65 11.42 -16.08
C TYR A 73 -20.23 11.27 -16.66
N HIS A 74 -19.88 12.09 -17.64
CA HIS A 74 -18.57 12.04 -18.29
C HIS A 74 -17.41 12.47 -17.39
N ALA A 75 -17.70 13.24 -16.32
CA ALA A 75 -16.70 13.73 -15.37
C ALA A 75 -16.70 12.99 -14.03
N VAL A 76 -17.53 11.95 -13.87
CA VAL A 76 -17.75 11.26 -12.59
C VAL A 76 -16.45 10.70 -11.96
N GLU A 77 -15.50 10.26 -12.79
CA GLU A 77 -14.24 9.68 -12.30
C GLU A 77 -13.44 10.67 -11.44
N GLY A 78 -13.34 11.92 -11.84
CA GLY A 78 -12.67 12.95 -11.05
C GLY A 78 -13.33 13.22 -9.69
N TYR A 79 -14.65 13.13 -9.61
CA TYR A 79 -15.39 13.27 -8.36
C TYR A 79 -15.28 12.02 -7.49
N LEU A 80 -15.32 10.83 -8.09
CA LEU A 80 -15.07 9.57 -7.37
C LEU A 80 -13.67 9.55 -6.77
N ALA A 81 -12.64 10.01 -7.51
CA ALA A 81 -11.28 10.10 -7.00
C ALA A 81 -11.19 10.94 -5.73
N LYS A 82 -11.84 12.11 -5.70
CA LYS A 82 -11.88 12.96 -4.49
C LYS A 82 -12.57 12.26 -3.31
N LEU A 83 -13.71 11.61 -3.54
CA LEU A 83 -14.45 10.91 -2.49
C LEU A 83 -13.66 9.71 -1.95
N VAL A 84 -13.04 8.92 -2.83
CA VAL A 84 -12.17 7.81 -2.44
C VAL A 84 -10.99 8.29 -1.58
N GLN A 85 -10.34 9.40 -1.94
CA GLN A 85 -9.26 10.00 -1.16
C GLN A 85 -9.72 10.49 0.22
N LEU A 86 -10.98 10.90 0.34
CA LEU A 86 -11.59 11.30 1.61
C LEU A 86 -12.07 10.09 2.45
N GLY A 87 -11.98 8.87 1.92
CA GLY A 87 -12.44 7.65 2.59
C GLY A 87 -13.96 7.41 2.46
N GLU A 88 -14.64 8.12 1.57
CA GLU A 88 -16.09 8.04 1.42
C GLU A 88 -16.51 7.00 0.37
N PRO A 89 -17.38 6.04 0.72
CA PRO A 89 -17.91 5.07 -0.22
C PRO A 89 -19.04 5.67 -1.05
N VAL A 90 -19.13 5.22 -2.30
CA VAL A 90 -20.14 5.67 -3.26
C VAL A 90 -20.82 4.48 -3.93
N ALA A 91 -22.14 4.41 -3.84
CA ALA A 91 -22.95 3.44 -4.58
C ALA A 91 -23.30 4.01 -5.96
N ILE A 92 -22.90 3.33 -7.01
CA ILE A 92 -23.20 3.68 -8.40
C ILE A 92 -24.49 2.99 -8.83
N CYS A 93 -25.49 3.80 -9.11
CA CYS A 93 -26.81 3.34 -9.52
C CYS A 93 -27.06 3.66 -10.99
N GLU A 94 -27.21 2.58 -11.81
CA GLU A 94 -27.43 2.67 -13.25
C GLU A 94 -28.86 2.33 -13.64
N GLN A 95 -29.27 2.81 -14.80
CA GLN A 95 -30.52 2.46 -15.44
C GLN A 95 -30.47 1.05 -16.01
N VAL A 96 -31.47 0.24 -15.73
CA VAL A 96 -31.60 -1.13 -16.24
C VAL A 96 -32.83 -1.21 -17.15
N GLY A 97 -32.61 -1.67 -18.40
CA GLY A 97 -33.67 -1.74 -19.42
C GLY A 97 -33.66 -0.54 -20.38
N ASP A 98 -34.54 -0.63 -21.40
CA ASP A 98 -34.68 0.38 -22.43
C ASP A 98 -35.71 1.45 -22.02
N PRO A 99 -35.28 2.73 -21.94
CA PRO A 99 -36.21 3.84 -21.66
C PRO A 99 -37.41 3.93 -22.62
N ALA A 100 -37.24 3.47 -23.87
CA ALA A 100 -38.27 3.56 -24.89
C ALA A 100 -39.41 2.53 -24.69
N THR A 101 -39.16 1.43 -23.98
CA THR A 101 -40.14 0.37 -23.75
C THR A 101 -40.75 0.38 -22.33
N SER A 102 -40.24 1.24 -21.44
CA SER A 102 -40.69 1.28 -20.04
C SER A 102 -42.02 2.00 -19.87
N LYS A 103 -43.00 1.34 -19.24
CA LYS A 103 -44.29 1.92 -18.83
C LYS A 103 -44.20 2.58 -17.45
N GLY A 104 -43.27 3.49 -17.23
CA GLY A 104 -43.04 4.15 -15.92
C GLY A 104 -41.60 4.61 -15.77
N PRO A 105 -41.15 4.99 -14.54
CA PRO A 105 -39.74 5.29 -14.30
C PRO A 105 -38.88 4.08 -14.64
N VAL A 106 -37.86 4.27 -15.45
CA VAL A 106 -36.90 3.19 -15.77
C VAL A 106 -36.34 2.62 -14.48
N GLU A 107 -36.30 1.30 -14.39
CA GLU A 107 -35.71 0.61 -13.22
C GLU A 107 -34.23 1.01 -13.06
N ARG A 108 -33.80 1.20 -11.81
CA ARG A 108 -32.43 1.50 -11.47
C ARG A 108 -31.95 0.56 -10.40
N LYS A 109 -30.72 0.09 -10.55
CA LYS A 109 -30.07 -0.81 -9.60
C LYS A 109 -28.67 -0.31 -9.26
N ILE A 110 -28.25 -0.56 -8.02
CA ILE A 110 -26.87 -0.37 -7.63
C ILE A 110 -26.04 -1.46 -8.33
N VAL A 111 -25.18 -1.06 -9.24
CA VAL A 111 -24.33 -1.98 -10.01
C VAL A 111 -23.02 -2.28 -9.31
N ARG A 112 -22.51 -1.33 -8.54
CA ARG A 112 -21.32 -1.49 -7.69
C ARG A 112 -21.28 -0.43 -6.59
N ILE A 113 -20.53 -0.72 -5.53
CA ILE A 113 -20.18 0.25 -4.49
C ILE A 113 -18.67 0.49 -4.61
N VAL A 114 -18.28 1.72 -4.89
CA VAL A 114 -16.87 2.14 -4.96
C VAL A 114 -16.44 2.56 -3.57
N THR A 115 -15.46 1.86 -3.02
CA THR A 115 -14.85 2.19 -1.74
C THR A 115 -13.34 2.39 -1.91
N PRO A 116 -12.63 3.02 -0.97
CA PRO A 116 -11.17 3.20 -1.09
C PRO A 116 -10.41 1.92 -1.38
N GLY A 117 -10.84 0.81 -0.80
CA GLY A 117 -10.15 -0.47 -0.92
C GLY A 117 -10.64 -1.34 -2.08
N THR A 118 -11.89 -1.17 -2.53
CA THR A 118 -12.45 -2.00 -3.60
C THR A 118 -12.40 -1.35 -4.99
N VAL A 119 -11.82 -0.18 -5.10
CA VAL A 119 -11.61 0.50 -6.37
C VAL A 119 -10.64 -0.29 -7.27
N SER A 120 -11.02 -0.45 -8.54
CA SER A 120 -10.21 -1.15 -9.55
C SER A 120 -9.82 -0.25 -10.73
N ASP A 121 -10.37 0.97 -10.78
CA ASP A 121 -10.12 1.92 -11.85
C ASP A 121 -8.71 2.53 -11.73
N GLU A 122 -7.92 2.47 -12.80
CA GLU A 122 -6.55 2.97 -12.86
C GLU A 122 -6.46 4.46 -12.46
N ALA A 123 -7.43 5.27 -12.89
CA ALA A 123 -7.45 6.70 -12.59
C ALA A 123 -7.62 7.03 -11.09
N LEU A 124 -8.10 6.08 -10.29
CA LEU A 124 -8.38 6.23 -8.87
C LEU A 124 -7.29 5.63 -7.97
N LEU A 125 -6.30 4.96 -8.55
CA LEU A 125 -5.30 4.18 -7.83
C LEU A 125 -3.90 4.79 -7.97
N PRO A 126 -3.12 4.88 -6.88
CA PRO A 126 -1.69 5.13 -6.98
C PRO A 126 -1.01 4.02 -7.78
N GLU A 127 -0.28 4.37 -8.81
CA GLU A 127 0.29 3.41 -9.77
C GLU A 127 1.26 2.43 -9.11
N ARG A 128 2.18 2.95 -8.28
CA ARG A 128 3.30 2.21 -7.68
C ARG A 128 3.11 1.85 -6.21
N GLN A 129 1.85 1.80 -5.75
CA GLN A 129 1.51 1.42 -4.38
C GLN A 129 0.42 0.36 -4.38
N ASP A 130 0.48 -0.56 -3.42
CA ASP A 130 -0.59 -1.51 -3.15
C ASP A 130 -1.83 -0.78 -2.62
N ASN A 131 -3.01 -1.32 -2.90
CA ASN A 131 -4.29 -0.79 -2.43
C ASN A 131 -4.98 -1.84 -1.56
N LEU A 132 -4.65 -1.85 -0.27
CA LEU A 132 -4.99 -2.95 0.62
C LEU A 132 -6.22 -2.64 1.48
N ILE A 133 -7.17 -3.57 1.48
CA ILE A 133 -8.23 -3.64 2.48
C ILE A 133 -7.78 -4.61 3.56
N VAL A 134 -8.10 -4.27 4.80
CA VAL A 134 -7.81 -5.11 5.97
C VAL A 134 -9.10 -5.40 6.71
N ALA A 135 -9.24 -6.62 7.24
CA ALA A 135 -10.22 -6.94 8.28
C ALA A 135 -9.49 -7.38 9.54
N VAL A 136 -9.93 -6.87 10.69
CA VAL A 136 -9.39 -7.20 12.01
C VAL A 136 -10.50 -7.83 12.85
N TYR A 137 -10.16 -8.98 13.43
CA TYR A 137 -11.00 -9.68 14.38
C TYR A 137 -10.25 -9.87 15.70
N GLN A 138 -10.94 -9.75 16.82
CA GLN A 138 -10.39 -9.93 18.15
C GLN A 138 -11.18 -10.95 18.94
N GLU A 139 -10.47 -11.91 19.54
CA GLU A 139 -11.03 -12.79 20.55
C GLU A 139 -10.16 -12.75 21.81
N LYS A 140 -10.67 -12.10 22.87
CA LYS A 140 -9.91 -11.79 24.09
C LYS A 140 -8.66 -10.95 23.79
N GLU A 141 -7.46 -11.49 24.02
CA GLU A 141 -6.18 -10.82 23.75
C GLU A 141 -5.51 -11.25 22.45
N LYS A 142 -6.18 -12.09 21.67
CA LYS A 142 -5.66 -12.59 20.39
C LYS A 142 -6.33 -11.88 19.22
N PHE A 143 -5.57 -11.69 18.15
CA PHE A 143 -6.02 -10.99 16.97
C PHE A 143 -5.91 -11.86 15.72
N GLY A 144 -6.89 -11.73 14.85
CA GLY A 144 -6.83 -12.23 13.48
C GLY A 144 -6.87 -11.06 12.51
N LEU A 145 -6.05 -11.10 11.50
CA LEU A 145 -5.94 -10.07 10.49
C LEU A 145 -5.92 -10.71 9.12
N ALA A 146 -6.75 -10.19 8.22
CA ALA A 146 -6.74 -10.57 6.82
C ALA A 146 -6.53 -9.33 5.94
N THR A 147 -5.81 -9.49 4.84
CA THR A 147 -5.54 -8.44 3.86
C THR A 147 -5.95 -8.89 2.47
N LEU A 148 -6.55 -8.01 1.71
CA LEU A 148 -6.94 -8.24 0.33
C LEU A 148 -6.53 -7.07 -0.55
N ASP A 149 -5.85 -7.36 -1.62
CA ASP A 149 -5.63 -6.43 -2.73
C ASP A 149 -6.60 -6.77 -3.87
N MET A 150 -7.64 -5.96 -4.01
CA MET A 150 -8.62 -6.12 -5.09
C MET A 150 -8.04 -5.97 -6.48
N THR A 151 -6.90 -5.27 -6.60
CA THR A 151 -6.27 -4.96 -7.89
C THR A 151 -5.34 -6.05 -8.39
N SER A 152 -5.02 -7.03 -7.55
CA SER A 152 -4.17 -8.19 -7.90
C SER A 152 -4.79 -9.53 -7.55
N GLY A 153 -5.78 -9.55 -6.65
CA GLY A 153 -6.34 -10.78 -6.08
C GLY A 153 -5.50 -11.40 -4.97
N ARG A 154 -4.44 -10.71 -4.49
CA ARG A 154 -3.61 -11.20 -3.41
C ARG A 154 -4.37 -11.17 -2.09
N PHE A 155 -4.52 -12.34 -1.48
CA PHE A 155 -5.26 -12.55 -0.26
C PHE A 155 -4.38 -13.22 0.79
N GLN A 156 -4.19 -12.57 1.93
CA GLN A 156 -3.27 -13.04 2.97
C GLN A 156 -3.91 -12.90 4.34
N LEU A 157 -3.48 -13.71 5.29
CA LEU A 157 -3.88 -13.61 6.69
C LEU A 157 -2.70 -13.81 7.63
N CYS A 158 -2.83 -13.29 8.85
CA CYS A 158 -1.91 -13.54 9.97
C CYS A 158 -2.64 -13.42 11.31
N GLU A 159 -1.99 -13.90 12.37
CA GLU A 159 -2.50 -13.79 13.74
C GLU A 159 -1.45 -13.11 14.63
N PRO A 160 -1.51 -11.78 14.76
CA PRO A 160 -0.65 -11.04 15.68
C PRO A 160 -0.89 -11.49 17.14
N HIS A 161 0.20 -11.78 17.86
CA HIS A 161 0.12 -12.32 19.22
C HIS A 161 -0.03 -11.25 20.32
N SER A 162 0.13 -9.98 19.97
CA SER A 162 0.03 -8.85 20.91
C SER A 162 -0.51 -7.60 20.22
N LYS A 163 -0.87 -6.59 21.03
CA LYS A 163 -1.30 -5.27 20.52
C LYS A 163 -0.21 -4.58 19.70
N GLU A 164 1.04 -4.68 20.16
CA GLU A 164 2.21 -4.12 19.48
C GLU A 164 2.46 -4.81 18.13
N ALA A 165 2.29 -6.13 18.08
CA ALA A 165 2.39 -6.90 16.84
C ALA A 165 1.26 -6.53 15.86
N LEU A 166 0.03 -6.34 16.33
CA LEU A 166 -1.09 -5.85 15.52
C LEU A 166 -0.80 -4.45 14.98
N GLN A 167 -0.32 -3.55 15.82
CA GLN A 167 0.04 -2.18 15.41
C GLN A 167 1.16 -2.18 14.37
N ALA A 168 2.19 -3.02 14.55
CA ALA A 168 3.28 -3.16 13.59
C ALA A 168 2.79 -3.67 12.22
N GLU A 169 1.90 -4.67 12.21
CA GLU A 169 1.31 -5.20 10.99
C GLU A 169 0.41 -4.18 10.29
N LEU A 170 -0.47 -3.50 11.01
CA LEU A 170 -1.32 -2.46 10.43
C LEU A 170 -0.50 -1.31 9.84
N GLN A 171 0.59 -0.92 10.50
CA GLN A 171 1.48 0.11 9.96
C GLN A 171 2.24 -0.38 8.71
N ARG A 172 2.69 -1.64 8.69
CA ARG A 172 3.32 -2.25 7.52
C ARG A 172 2.38 -2.27 6.32
N ILE A 173 1.14 -2.64 6.55
CA ILE A 173 0.11 -2.77 5.51
C ILE A 173 -0.34 -1.38 5.04
N ASN A 174 -0.45 -0.43 5.95
CA ASN A 174 -0.99 0.91 5.72
C ASN A 174 -2.32 0.87 4.95
N PRO A 175 -3.38 0.27 5.55
CA PRO A 175 -4.63 -0.02 4.85
C PRO A 175 -5.32 1.26 4.39
N VAL A 176 -5.87 1.24 3.17
CA VAL A 176 -6.72 2.32 2.66
C VAL A 176 -8.16 2.20 3.19
N GLU A 177 -8.55 0.99 3.62
CA GLU A 177 -9.82 0.69 4.23
C GLU A 177 -9.65 -0.43 5.25
N LEU A 178 -10.26 -0.27 6.43
CA LEU A 178 -10.13 -1.19 7.55
C LEU A 178 -11.50 -1.59 8.09
N LEU A 179 -11.81 -2.87 7.98
CA LEU A 179 -13.00 -3.50 8.55
C LEU A 179 -12.70 -3.98 9.96
N TYR A 180 -13.61 -3.76 10.90
CA TYR A 180 -13.44 -4.22 12.27
C TYR A 180 -14.76 -4.74 12.84
N CYS A 181 -14.67 -5.75 13.72
CA CYS A 181 -15.81 -6.32 14.37
C CYS A 181 -16.44 -5.30 15.35
N GLU A 182 -17.75 -5.30 15.46
CA GLU A 182 -18.48 -4.34 16.31
C GLU A 182 -18.14 -4.41 17.80
N ASP A 183 -17.59 -5.53 18.26
CA ASP A 183 -17.10 -5.76 19.62
C ASP A 183 -15.58 -5.57 19.79
N PHE A 184 -14.89 -5.03 18.77
CA PHE A 184 -13.46 -4.79 18.83
C PHE A 184 -13.13 -3.81 19.96
N ALA A 185 -12.31 -4.27 20.94
CA ALA A 185 -12.04 -3.52 22.17
C ALA A 185 -10.90 -2.49 22.03
N GLU A 186 -9.93 -2.72 21.14
CA GLU A 186 -8.70 -1.94 21.05
C GLU A 186 -8.80 -0.80 20.03
N MET A 187 -9.86 0.01 20.13
CA MET A 187 -10.14 1.11 19.19
C MET A 187 -8.98 2.10 19.05
N ALA A 188 -8.23 2.36 20.13
CA ALA A 188 -7.07 3.27 20.10
C ALA A 188 -5.99 2.88 19.07
N ILE A 189 -5.91 1.59 18.68
CA ILE A 189 -4.98 1.11 17.66
C ILE A 189 -5.43 1.50 16.26
N ILE A 190 -6.74 1.55 16.01
CA ILE A 190 -7.30 1.68 14.66
C ILE A 190 -7.98 3.03 14.39
N GLU A 191 -8.40 3.79 15.41
CA GLU A 191 -9.21 5.01 15.26
C GLU A 191 -8.60 6.10 14.37
N HIS A 192 -7.28 6.12 14.21
CA HIS A 192 -6.57 7.10 13.39
C HIS A 192 -6.53 6.74 11.90
N TYR A 193 -6.90 5.50 11.52
CA TYR A 193 -6.98 5.12 10.11
C TYR A 193 -8.22 5.71 9.44
N LYS A 194 -8.04 6.14 8.19
CA LYS A 194 -9.16 6.55 7.34
C LYS A 194 -9.88 5.30 6.81
N GLY A 195 -11.15 5.46 6.45
CA GLY A 195 -11.89 4.35 5.83
C GLY A 195 -12.26 3.22 6.80
N LEU A 196 -12.45 3.51 8.09
CA LEU A 196 -12.94 2.54 9.06
C LEU A 196 -14.37 2.10 8.74
N ARG A 197 -14.61 0.77 8.78
CA ARG A 197 -15.92 0.17 8.55
C ARG A 197 -16.24 -0.81 9.67
N ARG A 198 -17.24 -0.49 10.48
CA ARG A 198 -17.76 -1.39 11.49
C ARG A 198 -18.56 -2.50 10.81
N ARG A 199 -18.31 -3.76 11.18
CA ARG A 199 -19.02 -4.93 10.66
C ARG A 199 -19.61 -5.74 11.81
N PRO A 200 -20.79 -6.33 11.62
CA PRO A 200 -21.44 -7.11 12.67
C PRO A 200 -20.68 -8.41 12.95
N ILE A 201 -20.78 -8.90 14.19
CA ILE A 201 -20.04 -10.07 14.68
C ILE A 201 -20.28 -11.35 13.88
N TRP A 202 -21.47 -11.53 13.35
CA TRP A 202 -21.81 -12.73 12.57
C TRP A 202 -21.07 -12.85 11.25
N GLU A 203 -20.49 -11.77 10.72
CA GLU A 203 -19.63 -11.83 9.52
C GLU A 203 -18.25 -12.43 9.82
N PHE A 204 -17.86 -12.52 11.09
CA PHE A 204 -16.61 -13.13 11.54
C PHE A 204 -16.79 -14.56 12.04
N GLU A 205 -17.91 -15.17 11.74
CA GLU A 205 -18.21 -16.56 12.16
C GLU A 205 -17.35 -17.53 11.34
N LEU A 206 -16.53 -18.34 12.04
CA LEU A 206 -15.48 -19.18 11.45
C LEU A 206 -16.01 -20.24 10.47
N SER A 207 -17.11 -20.89 10.80
CA SER A 207 -17.65 -21.97 9.93
C SER A 207 -18.18 -21.42 8.62
N THR A 208 -18.82 -20.25 8.67
CA THR A 208 -19.28 -19.50 7.51
C THR A 208 -18.10 -19.03 6.67
N ALA A 209 -17.05 -18.48 7.31
CA ALA A 209 -15.84 -18.04 6.64
C ALA A 209 -15.18 -19.19 5.86
N ILE A 210 -15.00 -20.36 6.48
CA ILE A 210 -14.41 -21.53 5.83
C ILE A 210 -15.27 -21.99 4.64
N SER A 211 -16.60 -22.00 4.79
CA SER A 211 -17.51 -22.38 3.71
C SER A 211 -17.41 -21.42 2.52
N GLU A 212 -17.42 -20.11 2.78
CA GLU A 212 -17.28 -19.08 1.74
C GLU A 212 -15.94 -19.12 1.02
N LEU A 213 -14.84 -19.34 1.77
CA LEU A 213 -13.50 -19.48 1.19
C LEU A 213 -13.40 -20.74 0.32
N ASN A 214 -13.92 -21.87 0.79
CA ASN A 214 -13.96 -23.11 -0.01
C ASN A 214 -14.77 -22.93 -1.30
N ARG A 215 -15.90 -22.23 -1.22
CA ARG A 215 -16.71 -21.92 -2.40
C ARG A 215 -15.96 -20.99 -3.36
N GLN A 216 -15.23 -20.01 -2.83
CA GLN A 216 -14.45 -19.06 -3.64
C GLN A 216 -13.34 -19.77 -4.42
N PHE A 217 -12.62 -20.67 -3.77
CA PHE A 217 -11.49 -21.38 -4.38
C PHE A 217 -11.89 -22.68 -5.09
N GLY A 218 -13.14 -23.10 -5.01
CA GLY A 218 -13.60 -24.35 -5.57
C GLY A 218 -13.01 -25.61 -4.91
N THR A 219 -12.69 -25.52 -3.62
CA THR A 219 -12.02 -26.57 -2.84
C THR A 219 -12.97 -27.21 -1.82
N LYS A 220 -12.64 -28.42 -1.37
CA LYS A 220 -13.40 -29.12 -0.31
C LYS A 220 -12.95 -28.67 1.09
N ASP A 221 -11.69 -28.33 1.21
CA ASP A 221 -11.06 -27.82 2.43
C ASP A 221 -9.92 -26.84 2.10
N LEU A 222 -9.37 -26.20 3.12
CA LEU A 222 -8.33 -25.19 2.98
C LEU A 222 -6.92 -25.70 3.23
N ARG A 223 -6.72 -27.04 3.34
CA ARG A 223 -5.41 -27.65 3.67
C ARG A 223 -4.31 -27.30 2.68
N ALA A 224 -4.65 -27.26 1.40
CA ALA A 224 -3.69 -26.92 0.36
C ALA A 224 -3.08 -25.51 0.51
N PHE A 225 -3.78 -24.61 1.20
CA PHE A 225 -3.31 -23.24 1.46
C PHE A 225 -2.53 -23.09 2.78
N GLY A 226 -2.55 -24.14 3.66
CA GLY A 226 -1.84 -24.09 4.94
C GLY A 226 -2.43 -23.14 5.99
N VAL A 227 -3.67 -22.69 5.83
CA VAL A 227 -4.31 -21.65 6.64
C VAL A 227 -5.12 -22.21 7.84
N GLU A 228 -5.26 -23.51 7.96
CA GLU A 228 -6.16 -24.14 8.97
C GLU A 228 -5.78 -23.84 10.43
N LYS A 229 -4.50 -23.52 10.67
CA LYS A 229 -4.00 -23.20 12.01
C LYS A 229 -4.25 -21.76 12.45
N SER A 230 -4.92 -20.97 11.62
CA SER A 230 -5.15 -19.53 11.85
C SER A 230 -6.67 -19.21 11.89
N PRO A 231 -7.42 -19.69 12.89
CA PRO A 231 -8.87 -19.56 12.94
C PRO A 231 -9.34 -18.10 13.02
N LEU A 232 -8.64 -17.23 13.75
CA LEU A 232 -9.00 -15.82 13.85
C LEU A 232 -8.70 -15.07 12.54
N GLY A 233 -7.58 -15.40 11.89
CA GLY A 233 -7.26 -14.91 10.55
C GLY A 233 -8.28 -15.34 9.52
N LEU A 234 -8.76 -16.58 9.58
CA LEU A 234 -9.83 -17.10 8.70
C LEU A 234 -11.18 -16.39 8.93
N ALA A 235 -11.52 -16.10 10.19
CA ALA A 235 -12.73 -15.32 10.50
C ALA A 235 -12.66 -13.92 9.89
N ALA A 236 -11.53 -13.24 10.02
CA ALA A 236 -11.28 -11.95 9.38
C ALA A 236 -11.32 -12.05 7.84
N ALA A 237 -10.74 -13.10 7.26
CA ALA A 237 -10.74 -13.34 5.82
C ALA A 237 -12.17 -13.58 5.27
N GLY A 238 -13.03 -14.27 6.02
CA GLY A 238 -14.43 -14.47 5.65
C GLY A 238 -15.19 -13.15 5.54
N CYS A 239 -15.08 -12.29 6.55
CA CYS A 239 -15.66 -10.95 6.54
C CYS A 239 -15.16 -10.13 5.34
N LEU A 240 -13.85 -10.15 5.10
CA LEU A 240 -13.23 -9.40 4.02
C LEU A 240 -13.69 -9.86 2.63
N LEU A 241 -13.76 -11.16 2.40
CA LEU A 241 -14.26 -11.73 1.14
C LEU A 241 -15.75 -11.40 0.92
N GLN A 242 -16.56 -11.49 1.95
CA GLN A 242 -17.98 -11.14 1.88
C GLN A 242 -18.14 -9.66 1.52
N TYR A 243 -17.42 -8.77 2.20
CA TYR A 243 -17.43 -7.34 1.91
C TYR A 243 -17.01 -7.03 0.46
N ALA A 244 -15.97 -7.69 -0.03
CA ALA A 244 -15.51 -7.51 -1.41
C ALA A 244 -16.59 -7.95 -2.43
N LYS A 245 -17.28 -9.07 -2.19
CA LYS A 245 -18.39 -9.55 -3.03
C LYS A 245 -19.62 -8.61 -2.98
N GLU A 246 -19.97 -8.13 -1.80
CA GLU A 246 -21.08 -7.18 -1.62
C GLU A 246 -20.84 -5.87 -2.35
N THR A 247 -19.62 -5.32 -2.28
CA THR A 247 -19.26 -4.04 -2.89
C THR A 247 -19.12 -4.13 -4.41
N GLN A 248 -18.51 -5.19 -4.92
CA GLN A 248 -18.34 -5.38 -6.36
C GLN A 248 -19.61 -5.90 -7.05
N ARG A 249 -20.50 -6.57 -6.32
CA ARG A 249 -21.71 -7.23 -6.85
C ARG A 249 -21.42 -8.16 -8.01
N ALA A 250 -20.24 -8.78 -8.00
CA ALA A 250 -19.74 -9.68 -9.02
C ALA A 250 -18.99 -10.85 -8.39
N SER A 251 -18.80 -11.92 -9.16
CA SER A 251 -17.80 -12.94 -8.82
C SER A 251 -16.41 -12.33 -8.85
N LEU A 252 -15.50 -12.86 -8.05
CA LEU A 252 -14.12 -12.37 -7.91
C LEU A 252 -13.12 -13.44 -8.40
N PRO A 253 -13.12 -13.83 -9.69
CA PRO A 253 -12.37 -14.98 -10.19
C PRO A 253 -10.85 -14.79 -10.12
N HIS A 254 -10.36 -13.58 -9.95
CA HIS A 254 -8.93 -13.28 -9.75
C HIS A 254 -8.45 -13.58 -8.35
N ILE A 255 -9.34 -13.78 -7.37
CA ILE A 255 -8.98 -14.22 -6.02
C ILE A 255 -9.00 -15.74 -6.01
N GLN A 256 -7.84 -16.36 -6.24
CA GLN A 256 -7.72 -17.81 -6.46
C GLN A 256 -7.05 -18.56 -5.30
N SER A 257 -6.44 -17.87 -4.37
CA SER A 257 -5.71 -18.45 -3.26
C SER A 257 -5.68 -17.54 -2.06
N ILE A 258 -5.33 -18.12 -0.91
CA ILE A 258 -5.07 -17.41 0.33
C ILE A 258 -3.79 -17.96 0.97
N SER A 259 -2.99 -17.10 1.58
CA SER A 259 -1.75 -17.51 2.24
C SER A 259 -1.63 -16.96 3.65
N VAL A 260 -0.86 -17.66 4.50
CA VAL A 260 -0.50 -17.20 5.84
C VAL A 260 0.83 -16.45 5.78
N ILE A 261 0.88 -15.27 6.39
CA ILE A 261 2.14 -14.59 6.68
C ILE A 261 2.65 -15.15 8.00
N GLN A 262 3.73 -15.95 7.93
CA GLN A 262 4.38 -16.49 9.11
C GLN A 262 5.45 -15.51 9.61
N ASN A 263 5.32 -15.09 10.85
CA ASN A 263 6.27 -14.14 11.45
C ASN A 263 7.72 -14.64 11.49
N ASN A 264 7.92 -15.96 11.57
CA ASN A 264 9.27 -16.55 11.63
C ASN A 264 10.01 -16.59 10.30
N ASP A 265 9.31 -16.45 9.18
CA ASP A 265 9.90 -16.48 7.84
C ASP A 265 10.52 -15.15 7.43
N ASN A 266 10.21 -14.09 8.16
CA ASN A 266 10.64 -12.72 7.85
C ASN A 266 11.41 -12.12 9.03
N ILE A 267 12.29 -11.16 8.73
CA ILE A 267 12.84 -10.27 9.76
C ILE A 267 11.71 -9.39 10.29
N GLN A 268 11.52 -9.43 11.60
CA GLN A 268 10.51 -8.63 12.26
C GLN A 268 10.99 -7.18 12.40
N LEU A 269 10.15 -6.26 11.98
CA LEU A 269 10.36 -4.81 12.11
C LEU A 269 9.16 -4.24 12.86
N ASP A 270 9.39 -3.56 13.97
CA ASP A 270 8.31 -2.85 14.65
C ASP A 270 7.96 -1.51 13.96
N ALA A 271 6.92 -0.88 14.44
CA ALA A 271 6.42 0.37 13.89
C ALA A 271 7.46 1.50 13.93
N ALA A 272 8.16 1.62 15.05
CA ALA A 272 9.20 2.64 15.23
C ALA A 272 10.37 2.42 14.26
N THR A 273 10.79 1.18 14.09
CA THR A 273 11.89 0.81 13.18
C THR A 273 11.58 1.11 11.73
N ARG A 274 10.37 0.78 11.25
CA ARG A 274 9.95 1.10 9.87
C ARG A 274 10.01 2.60 9.59
N ARG A 275 9.51 3.40 10.54
CA ARG A 275 9.53 4.86 10.46
C ARG A 275 10.96 5.41 10.52
N ASN A 276 11.75 4.96 11.50
CA ASN A 276 13.10 5.49 11.74
C ASN A 276 14.09 5.15 10.63
N LEU A 277 13.90 4.02 9.94
CA LEU A 277 14.72 3.63 8.78
C LEU A 277 14.26 4.26 7.46
N GLU A 278 13.13 4.97 7.45
CA GLU A 278 12.59 5.64 6.27
C GLU A 278 12.57 4.74 5.03
N LEU A 279 11.93 3.56 5.17
CA LEU A 279 11.99 2.51 4.14
C LEU A 279 11.30 2.92 2.85
N THR A 280 10.04 3.40 2.94
CA THR A 280 9.21 3.82 1.79
C THR A 280 8.60 5.20 1.97
N GLN A 281 8.59 5.72 3.20
CA GLN A 281 8.16 7.06 3.55
C GLN A 281 9.20 7.70 4.47
N ASN A 282 9.51 8.97 4.23
CA ASN A 282 10.38 9.75 5.11
C ASN A 282 9.61 10.27 6.34
N LEU A 283 10.32 10.81 7.32
CA LEU A 283 9.74 11.32 8.57
C LEU A 283 8.73 12.46 8.36
N ALA A 284 8.81 13.16 7.23
CA ALA A 284 7.84 14.20 6.85
C ALA A 284 6.60 13.66 6.11
N GLY A 285 6.53 12.32 5.88
CA GLY A 285 5.42 11.67 5.18
C GLY A 285 5.57 11.63 3.65
N GLY A 286 6.67 12.16 3.09
CA GLY A 286 6.98 12.07 1.67
C GLY A 286 7.64 10.74 1.28
N THR A 287 7.83 10.53 -0.01
CA THR A 287 8.49 9.32 -0.55
C THR A 287 9.93 9.57 -1.01
N GLU A 288 10.38 10.80 -0.98
CA GLU A 288 11.73 11.20 -1.35
C GLU A 288 12.74 10.83 -0.26
N ASN A 289 13.99 10.59 -0.64
CA ASN A 289 15.08 10.26 0.28
C ASN A 289 14.79 9.06 1.18
N THR A 290 14.12 8.06 0.65
CA THR A 290 13.83 6.77 1.30
C THR A 290 14.67 5.66 0.68
N LEU A 291 14.76 4.49 1.33
CA LEU A 291 15.42 3.33 0.75
C LEU A 291 14.75 2.94 -0.59
N ALA A 292 13.42 2.93 -0.63
CA ALA A 292 12.68 2.64 -1.84
C ALA A 292 12.98 3.66 -2.96
N SER A 293 13.12 4.95 -2.67
CA SER A 293 13.43 5.97 -3.69
C SER A 293 14.77 5.76 -4.38
N VAL A 294 15.73 5.14 -3.68
CA VAL A 294 17.04 4.79 -4.22
C VAL A 294 16.98 3.50 -5.03
N LEU A 295 16.32 2.48 -4.50
CA LEU A 295 16.30 1.14 -5.09
C LEU A 295 15.27 0.98 -6.21
N ASP A 296 14.13 1.70 -6.16
CA ASP A 296 13.02 1.50 -7.10
C ASP A 296 13.22 2.30 -8.39
N LYS A 297 13.80 1.65 -9.36
CA LYS A 297 13.85 2.06 -10.77
C LYS A 297 13.17 1.00 -11.66
N CYS A 298 12.30 0.19 -11.08
CA CYS A 298 11.50 -0.78 -11.83
C CYS A 298 10.77 -0.11 -12.99
N VAL A 299 10.81 -0.74 -14.16
CA VAL A 299 10.18 -0.21 -15.37
C VAL A 299 8.70 -0.51 -15.42
N THR A 300 8.21 -1.49 -14.63
CA THR A 300 6.80 -1.80 -14.47
C THR A 300 6.25 -1.32 -13.11
N PRO A 301 5.00 -0.84 -13.05
CA PRO A 301 4.36 -0.52 -11.77
C PRO A 301 4.23 -1.74 -10.83
N MET A 302 3.94 -2.91 -11.39
CA MET A 302 3.81 -4.16 -10.63
C MET A 302 5.14 -4.61 -10.02
N GLY A 303 6.27 -4.43 -10.72
CA GLY A 303 7.61 -4.64 -10.17
C GLY A 303 7.94 -3.68 -9.02
N SER A 304 7.59 -2.40 -9.18
CA SER A 304 7.74 -1.40 -8.12
C SER A 304 6.96 -1.77 -6.85
N ARG A 305 5.72 -2.24 -6.98
CA ARG A 305 4.93 -2.72 -5.84
C ARG A 305 5.57 -3.95 -5.19
N LEU A 306 6.06 -4.90 -6.00
CA LEU A 306 6.73 -6.10 -5.50
C LEU A 306 8.02 -5.76 -4.73
N LEU A 307 8.85 -4.87 -5.24
CA LEU A 307 10.08 -4.42 -4.56
C LEU A 307 9.76 -3.80 -3.19
N LYS A 308 8.75 -2.95 -3.10
CA LYS A 308 8.32 -2.35 -1.83
C LYS A 308 7.82 -3.42 -0.85
N ARG A 309 7.11 -4.44 -1.32
CA ARG A 309 6.73 -5.60 -0.50
C ARG A 309 7.97 -6.33 0.04
N TRP A 310 8.99 -6.55 -0.78
CA TRP A 310 10.24 -7.17 -0.32
C TRP A 310 10.95 -6.31 0.74
N ILE A 311 10.99 -4.99 0.57
CA ILE A 311 11.57 -4.06 1.56
C ILE A 311 10.82 -4.15 2.91
N HIS A 312 9.50 -4.26 2.88
CA HIS A 312 8.69 -4.34 4.09
C HIS A 312 8.64 -5.73 4.74
N GLN A 313 8.98 -6.77 3.99
CA GLN A 313 9.01 -8.16 4.44
C GLN A 313 10.32 -8.84 4.02
N PRO A 314 11.47 -8.44 4.61
CA PRO A 314 12.75 -9.10 4.35
C PRO A 314 12.67 -10.56 4.80
N ILE A 315 13.03 -11.49 3.93
CA ILE A 315 12.87 -12.93 4.18
C ILE A 315 14.10 -13.51 4.84
N ARG A 316 13.92 -14.54 5.70
CA ARG A 316 15.01 -15.25 6.37
C ARG A 316 15.45 -16.54 5.67
N GLN A 317 14.78 -16.94 4.61
CA GLN A 317 15.07 -18.14 3.82
C GLN A 317 16.30 -17.90 2.94
N THR A 318 17.45 -18.33 3.42
CA THR A 318 18.76 -18.07 2.79
C THR A 318 18.86 -18.64 1.38
N ASP A 319 18.23 -19.78 1.10
CA ASP A 319 18.21 -20.40 -0.22
C ASP A 319 17.54 -19.51 -1.28
N ILE A 320 16.47 -18.82 -0.93
CA ILE A 320 15.79 -17.86 -1.81
C ILE A 320 16.67 -16.62 -2.02
N LEU A 321 17.28 -16.12 -0.95
CA LEU A 321 18.17 -14.95 -1.02
C LEU A 321 19.38 -15.21 -1.93
N LEU A 322 20.02 -16.38 -1.77
CA LEU A 322 21.15 -16.79 -2.61
C LEU A 322 20.74 -16.95 -4.09
N LYS A 323 19.54 -17.47 -4.36
CA LYS A 323 19.01 -17.53 -5.73
C LYS A 323 18.85 -16.14 -6.32
N ARG A 324 18.26 -15.18 -5.58
CA ARG A 324 18.11 -13.79 -6.03
C ARG A 324 19.48 -13.17 -6.33
N GLN A 325 20.44 -13.27 -5.41
CA GLN A 325 21.80 -12.73 -5.58
C GLN A 325 22.51 -13.33 -6.79
N LYS A 326 22.43 -14.66 -6.95
CA LYS A 326 23.01 -15.35 -8.10
C LYS A 326 22.40 -14.84 -9.39
N THR A 327 21.08 -14.70 -9.44
CA THR A 327 20.37 -14.18 -10.62
C THR A 327 20.78 -12.74 -10.93
N ILE A 328 20.89 -11.88 -9.91
CA ILE A 328 21.38 -10.50 -10.07
C ILE A 328 22.81 -10.49 -10.65
N GLY A 329 23.71 -11.34 -10.11
CA GLY A 329 25.07 -11.46 -10.63
C GLY A 329 25.10 -11.90 -12.09
N GLU A 330 24.31 -12.92 -12.47
CA GLU A 330 24.21 -13.40 -13.86
C GLU A 330 23.66 -12.31 -14.80
N ILE A 331 22.69 -11.49 -14.35
CA ILE A 331 22.15 -10.37 -15.15
C ILE A 331 23.24 -9.31 -15.38
N ILE A 332 24.05 -9.01 -14.37
CA ILE A 332 25.16 -8.03 -14.47
C ILE A 332 26.24 -8.56 -15.41
N GLU A 333 26.74 -9.78 -15.17
CA GLU A 333 27.83 -10.39 -15.95
C GLU A 333 27.54 -10.46 -17.45
N GLN A 334 26.25 -10.60 -17.82
CA GLN A 334 25.81 -10.74 -19.19
C GLN A 334 25.20 -9.45 -19.78
N ASP A 335 25.19 -8.36 -19.02
CA ASP A 335 24.60 -7.06 -19.42
C ASP A 335 23.13 -7.18 -19.84
N LEU A 336 22.40 -8.13 -19.21
CA LEU A 336 21.03 -8.46 -19.60
C LEU A 336 20.02 -7.37 -19.25
N TYR A 337 20.28 -6.52 -18.26
CA TYR A 337 19.31 -5.52 -17.85
C TYR A 337 19.05 -4.47 -18.93
N HIS A 338 20.05 -4.08 -19.71
CA HIS A 338 19.87 -3.18 -20.85
C HIS A 338 19.00 -3.79 -21.95
N GLU A 339 19.12 -5.09 -22.17
CA GLU A 339 18.35 -5.80 -23.20
C GLU A 339 16.92 -6.11 -22.76
N LEU A 340 16.70 -6.44 -21.48
CA LEU A 340 15.38 -6.83 -20.94
C LEU A 340 14.47 -5.63 -20.60
N GLN A 341 15.03 -4.53 -20.09
CA GLN A 341 14.24 -3.37 -19.67
C GLN A 341 13.29 -2.83 -20.75
N PRO A 342 13.67 -2.69 -22.04
CA PRO A 342 12.74 -2.21 -23.05
C PRO A 342 11.51 -3.10 -23.23
N TYR A 343 11.67 -4.43 -23.16
CA TYR A 343 10.56 -5.37 -23.26
C TYR A 343 9.69 -5.33 -22.01
N LEU A 344 10.30 -5.32 -20.83
CA LEU A 344 9.57 -5.21 -19.56
C LEU A 344 8.77 -3.91 -19.48
N GLN A 345 9.30 -2.81 -19.98
CA GLN A 345 8.57 -1.54 -20.02
C GLN A 345 7.27 -1.65 -20.83
N GLN A 346 7.27 -2.43 -21.93
CA GLN A 346 6.08 -2.68 -22.74
C GLN A 346 5.06 -3.61 -22.06
N VAL A 347 5.49 -4.43 -21.10
CA VAL A 347 4.58 -5.27 -20.30
C VAL A 347 3.63 -4.42 -19.45
N GLY A 348 4.10 -3.30 -18.93
CA GLY A 348 3.30 -2.36 -18.15
C GLY A 348 2.71 -2.96 -16.87
N ASP A 349 1.45 -2.63 -16.55
CA ASP A 349 0.74 -3.10 -15.34
C ASP A 349 -0.23 -4.24 -15.65
N MET A 350 0.31 -5.35 -16.11
CA MET A 350 -0.47 -6.55 -16.45
C MET A 350 -1.29 -7.06 -15.24
N GLU A 351 -0.74 -6.97 -14.03
CA GLU A 351 -1.40 -7.40 -12.77
C GLU A 351 -2.77 -6.73 -12.61
N ARG A 352 -2.84 -5.39 -12.70
CA ARG A 352 -4.08 -4.64 -12.55
C ARG A 352 -5.02 -4.77 -13.74
N ILE A 353 -4.50 -4.95 -14.94
CA ILE A 353 -5.31 -5.23 -16.13
C ILE A 353 -6.06 -6.55 -15.96
N LEU A 354 -5.39 -7.61 -15.50
CA LEU A 354 -6.00 -8.92 -15.27
C LEU A 354 -7.13 -8.88 -14.22
N ALA A 355 -6.97 -8.10 -13.15
CA ALA A 355 -8.04 -7.88 -12.18
C ALA A 355 -9.26 -7.20 -12.82
N ARG A 356 -9.06 -6.19 -13.67
CA ARG A 356 -10.14 -5.54 -14.41
C ARG A 356 -10.82 -6.46 -15.42
N VAL A 357 -10.05 -7.34 -16.08
CA VAL A 357 -10.60 -8.40 -16.94
C VAL A 357 -11.50 -9.33 -16.11
N ALA A 358 -11.02 -9.78 -14.95
CA ALA A 358 -11.79 -10.64 -14.04
C ALA A 358 -13.08 -9.99 -13.56
N LEU A 359 -13.06 -8.69 -13.27
CA LEU A 359 -14.20 -7.90 -12.85
C LEU A 359 -15.07 -7.41 -14.02
N ARG A 360 -14.74 -7.75 -15.26
CA ARG A 360 -15.40 -7.28 -16.50
C ARG A 360 -15.47 -5.75 -16.62
N SER A 361 -14.53 -5.07 -15.99
CA SER A 361 -14.42 -3.61 -15.98
C SER A 361 -13.26 -3.08 -16.82
N ALA A 362 -12.49 -3.96 -17.45
CA ALA A 362 -11.41 -3.59 -18.36
C ALA A 362 -11.93 -2.76 -19.53
N ARG A 363 -11.21 -1.69 -19.87
CA ARG A 363 -11.52 -0.82 -21.01
C ARG A 363 -10.86 -1.35 -22.28
N PRO A 364 -11.29 -0.92 -23.48
CA PRO A 364 -10.70 -1.37 -24.73
C PRO A 364 -9.17 -1.21 -24.77
N ARG A 365 -8.63 -0.12 -24.25
CA ARG A 365 -7.18 0.10 -24.16
C ARG A 365 -6.47 -0.83 -23.17
N ASP A 366 -7.16 -1.34 -22.15
CA ASP A 366 -6.58 -2.35 -21.26
C ASP A 366 -6.30 -3.65 -22.01
N LEU A 367 -7.22 -4.06 -22.90
CA LEU A 367 -7.05 -5.28 -23.69
C LEU A 367 -5.95 -5.13 -24.74
N THR A 368 -5.78 -3.95 -25.36
CA THR A 368 -4.63 -3.70 -26.25
C THR A 368 -3.30 -3.68 -25.48
N ARG A 369 -3.27 -3.11 -24.28
CA ARG A 369 -2.09 -3.17 -23.38
C ARG A 369 -1.79 -4.61 -22.95
N LEU A 370 -2.82 -5.41 -22.66
CA LEU A 370 -2.65 -6.83 -22.35
C LEU A 370 -2.04 -7.58 -23.54
N ARG A 371 -2.56 -7.36 -24.75
CA ARG A 371 -1.98 -7.93 -25.98
C ARG A 371 -0.50 -7.57 -26.10
N THR A 372 -0.17 -6.28 -26.00
CA THR A 372 1.22 -5.80 -26.06
C THR A 372 2.09 -6.46 -25.00
N ALA A 373 1.60 -6.60 -23.76
CA ALA A 373 2.31 -7.27 -22.68
C ALA A 373 2.61 -8.74 -23.02
N LEU A 374 1.63 -9.47 -23.55
CA LEU A 374 1.78 -10.88 -23.94
C LEU A 374 2.75 -11.05 -25.11
N GLU A 375 2.77 -10.13 -26.06
CA GLU A 375 3.69 -10.12 -27.20
C GLU A 375 5.16 -9.97 -26.76
N GLN A 376 5.45 -9.39 -25.58
CA GLN A 376 6.80 -9.26 -25.05
C GLN A 376 7.35 -10.56 -24.44
N ILE A 377 6.49 -11.52 -24.13
CA ILE A 377 6.87 -12.75 -23.41
C ILE A 377 7.88 -13.56 -24.22
N GLU A 378 7.61 -13.79 -25.50
CA GLU A 378 8.52 -14.61 -26.33
C GLU A 378 9.90 -13.96 -26.53
N PRO A 379 10.03 -12.66 -26.84
CA PRO A 379 11.34 -12.00 -26.83
C PRO A 379 12.09 -12.10 -25.50
N ILE A 380 11.40 -11.92 -24.36
CA ILE A 380 12.00 -12.06 -23.04
C ILE A 380 12.50 -13.48 -22.81
N LYS A 381 11.68 -14.50 -23.10
CA LYS A 381 12.07 -15.92 -22.98
C LYS A 381 13.25 -16.26 -23.87
N SER A 382 13.25 -15.78 -25.09
CA SER A 382 14.35 -15.99 -26.04
C SER A 382 15.67 -15.40 -25.54
N LEU A 383 15.67 -14.18 -25.00
CA LEU A 383 16.86 -13.56 -24.39
C LEU A 383 17.37 -14.37 -23.21
N ILE A 384 16.48 -14.81 -22.31
CA ILE A 384 16.85 -15.62 -21.15
C ILE A 384 17.48 -16.96 -21.59
N HIS A 385 16.89 -17.64 -22.57
CA HIS A 385 17.39 -18.93 -23.04
C HIS A 385 18.73 -18.84 -23.79
N THR A 386 18.98 -17.76 -24.52
CA THR A 386 20.22 -17.59 -25.26
C THR A 386 21.42 -17.30 -24.35
N LYS A 387 21.17 -16.66 -23.20
CA LYS A 387 22.22 -16.22 -22.26
C LYS A 387 22.47 -17.20 -21.10
N ILE A 388 21.71 -18.26 -20.98
CA ILE A 388 21.83 -19.38 -20.05
C ILE A 388 22.05 -18.98 -18.57
N SER A 389 20.95 -18.73 -17.89
CA SER A 389 20.88 -18.70 -16.43
C SER A 389 19.89 -19.76 -15.93
N SER A 390 20.34 -20.64 -15.05
CA SER A 390 19.47 -21.72 -14.52
C SER A 390 18.26 -21.17 -13.74
N ASN A 391 18.45 -20.07 -13.01
CA ASN A 391 17.39 -19.45 -12.20
C ASN A 391 16.41 -18.65 -13.08
N LEU A 392 16.90 -17.87 -14.03
CA LEU A 392 16.07 -17.16 -15.01
C LEU A 392 15.30 -18.13 -15.89
N THR A 393 15.91 -19.26 -16.28
CA THR A 393 15.23 -20.32 -17.03
C THR A 393 14.10 -20.94 -16.22
N ALA A 394 14.30 -21.18 -14.91
CA ALA A 394 13.26 -21.69 -14.02
C ALA A 394 12.11 -20.66 -13.86
N LEU A 395 12.41 -19.36 -13.80
CA LEU A 395 11.41 -18.31 -13.76
C LEU A 395 10.64 -18.22 -15.09
N SER A 396 11.32 -18.27 -16.23
CA SER A 396 10.69 -18.24 -17.54
C SER A 396 9.80 -19.47 -17.82
N ALA A 397 10.12 -20.61 -17.23
CA ALA A 397 9.33 -21.84 -17.32
C ALA A 397 7.96 -21.74 -16.62
N GLN A 398 7.77 -20.77 -15.73
CA GLN A 398 6.48 -20.50 -15.09
C GLN A 398 5.52 -19.70 -16.01
N ILE A 399 6.01 -19.22 -17.12
CA ILE A 399 5.24 -18.43 -18.08
C ILE A 399 4.83 -19.33 -19.23
N ASP A 400 3.53 -19.55 -19.38
CA ASP A 400 2.95 -20.34 -20.45
C ASP A 400 3.08 -19.66 -21.83
N ASP A 401 2.68 -20.39 -22.87
CA ASP A 401 2.48 -19.85 -24.20
C ASP A 401 1.08 -19.21 -24.30
N PHE A 402 1.03 -17.95 -24.66
CA PHE A 402 -0.22 -17.18 -24.84
C PHE A 402 -0.50 -16.80 -26.28
N SER A 403 0.06 -17.53 -27.24
CA SER A 403 -0.13 -17.26 -28.69
C SER A 403 -1.61 -17.23 -29.10
N ALA A 404 -2.44 -18.09 -28.50
CA ALA A 404 -3.87 -18.10 -28.74
C ALA A 404 -4.59 -16.84 -28.26
N GLN A 405 -4.20 -16.32 -27.06
CA GLN A 405 -4.76 -15.10 -26.51
C GLN A 405 -4.29 -13.86 -27.26
N ILE A 406 -3.05 -13.85 -27.74
CA ILE A 406 -2.51 -12.80 -28.60
C ILE A 406 -3.30 -12.76 -29.91
N ASP A 407 -3.46 -13.90 -30.60
CA ASP A 407 -4.23 -14.03 -31.86
C ASP A 407 -5.69 -13.58 -31.66
N LEU A 408 -6.33 -14.00 -30.57
CA LEU A 408 -7.68 -13.55 -30.19
C LEU A 408 -7.78 -12.03 -30.13
N LEU A 409 -6.89 -11.40 -29.33
CA LEU A 409 -6.94 -9.96 -29.10
C LEU A 409 -6.54 -9.16 -30.35
N GLN A 410 -5.62 -9.67 -31.17
CA GLN A 410 -5.25 -9.06 -32.45
C GLN A 410 -6.39 -9.05 -33.45
N LYS A 411 -7.15 -10.17 -33.53
CA LYS A 411 -8.30 -10.28 -34.44
C LYS A 411 -9.52 -9.50 -33.94
N ALA A 412 -9.71 -9.43 -32.60
CA ALA A 412 -10.93 -8.87 -32.03
C ALA A 412 -10.91 -7.36 -31.88
N ILE A 413 -9.77 -6.75 -31.53
CA ILE A 413 -9.70 -5.34 -31.13
C ILE A 413 -8.79 -4.57 -32.08
N ILE A 414 -9.24 -3.40 -32.52
CA ILE A 414 -8.43 -2.50 -33.35
C ILE A 414 -7.18 -2.02 -32.57
N GLU A 415 -6.19 -1.57 -33.29
CA GLU A 415 -4.89 -1.17 -32.71
C GLU A 415 -4.99 0.02 -31.77
N THR A 416 -5.79 1.00 -32.10
CA THR A 416 -6.01 2.23 -31.32
C THR A 416 -7.49 2.38 -30.99
N PRO A 417 -8.03 1.64 -30.00
CA PRO A 417 -9.44 1.69 -29.71
C PRO A 417 -9.82 2.99 -28.96
N PRO A 418 -11.09 3.43 -29.08
CA PRO A 418 -11.63 4.51 -28.28
C PRO A 418 -11.54 4.18 -26.78
N LEU A 419 -11.73 5.20 -25.94
CA LEU A 419 -11.59 5.05 -24.49
C LEU A 419 -12.65 4.11 -23.90
N LEU A 420 -13.87 4.18 -24.40
CA LEU A 420 -15.01 3.44 -23.88
C LEU A 420 -15.73 2.66 -24.99
N ILE A 421 -16.22 1.48 -24.66
CA ILE A 421 -16.97 0.61 -25.60
C ILE A 421 -18.24 1.28 -26.13
N ARG A 422 -18.85 2.17 -25.37
CA ARG A 422 -20.05 2.92 -25.80
C ARG A 422 -19.82 3.87 -26.97
N ASP A 423 -18.57 4.25 -27.20
CA ASP A 423 -18.21 5.15 -28.30
C ASP A 423 -18.26 4.42 -29.65
N GLY A 424 -18.28 3.07 -29.63
CA GLY A 424 -18.27 2.19 -30.79
C GLY A 424 -16.93 2.17 -31.52
N GLY A 425 -16.78 1.25 -32.48
CA GLY A 425 -15.55 1.14 -33.28
C GLY A 425 -14.38 0.48 -32.55
N VAL A 426 -14.65 -0.37 -31.56
CA VAL A 426 -13.65 -1.12 -30.78
C VAL A 426 -13.28 -2.45 -31.44
N ILE A 427 -14.30 -3.20 -31.87
CA ILE A 427 -14.11 -4.51 -32.51
C ILE A 427 -13.56 -4.30 -33.93
N ALA A 428 -12.54 -5.07 -34.29
CA ALA A 428 -11.89 -4.99 -35.61
C ALA A 428 -12.83 -5.43 -36.72
N GLU A 429 -12.63 -4.86 -37.91
CA GLU A 429 -13.29 -5.29 -39.13
C GLU A 429 -12.84 -6.73 -39.46
N GLY A 430 -13.78 -7.58 -39.92
CA GLY A 430 -13.53 -8.99 -40.22
C GLY A 430 -13.62 -9.92 -39.00
N TYR A 431 -13.78 -9.42 -37.79
CA TYR A 431 -13.95 -10.26 -36.59
C TYR A 431 -15.35 -10.91 -36.53
N ASN A 432 -16.40 -10.15 -36.90
CA ASN A 432 -17.77 -10.66 -36.95
C ASN A 432 -18.53 -10.11 -38.17
N ALA A 433 -18.97 -11.01 -39.06
CA ALA A 433 -19.61 -10.64 -40.30
C ALA A 433 -20.91 -9.85 -40.11
N GLU A 434 -21.71 -10.17 -39.11
CA GLU A 434 -22.96 -9.47 -38.82
C GLU A 434 -22.68 -8.01 -38.38
N LEU A 435 -21.66 -7.82 -37.55
CA LEU A 435 -21.25 -6.46 -37.12
C LEU A 435 -20.79 -5.63 -38.31
N ASP A 436 -20.02 -6.23 -39.19
CA ASP A 436 -19.52 -5.56 -40.41
C ASP A 436 -20.67 -5.18 -41.37
N GLU A 437 -21.69 -6.05 -41.50
CA GLU A 437 -22.91 -5.75 -42.23
C GLU A 437 -23.65 -4.53 -41.62
N TRP A 438 -23.89 -4.50 -40.31
CA TRP A 438 -24.51 -3.36 -39.63
C TRP A 438 -23.71 -2.07 -39.81
N ARG A 439 -22.38 -2.14 -39.74
CA ARG A 439 -21.49 -0.98 -39.92
C ARG A 439 -21.53 -0.47 -41.36
N THR A 440 -21.56 -1.36 -42.36
CA THR A 440 -21.65 -1.03 -43.77
C THR A 440 -22.97 -0.32 -44.06
N LEU A 441 -24.07 -0.83 -43.51
CA LEU A 441 -25.38 -0.18 -43.63
C LEU A 441 -25.38 1.22 -43.01
N SER A 442 -24.69 1.38 -41.87
CA SER A 442 -24.58 2.66 -41.22
C SER A 442 -23.66 3.65 -41.94
N ALA A 443 -22.56 3.19 -42.53
CA ALA A 443 -21.59 4.03 -43.24
C ALA A 443 -22.08 4.44 -44.64
N GLY A 444 -22.83 3.57 -45.30
CA GLY A 444 -23.46 3.85 -46.57
C GLY A 444 -24.52 4.99 -46.54
N ALA A 445 -24.88 5.39 -45.33
CA ALA A 445 -25.83 6.47 -45.05
C ALA A 445 -25.44 7.80 -45.72
N THR A 446 -24.21 8.18 -45.69
CA THR A 446 -23.72 9.47 -46.23
C THR A 446 -23.83 9.48 -47.75
N GLN A 447 -23.38 8.43 -48.41
CA GLN A 447 -23.44 8.32 -49.89
C GLN A 447 -24.89 8.29 -50.39
N TYR A 448 -25.76 7.55 -49.72
CA TYR A 448 -27.17 7.50 -50.05
C TYR A 448 -27.84 8.87 -49.93
N LEU A 449 -27.58 9.63 -48.85
CA LEU A 449 -28.12 10.95 -48.64
C LEU A 449 -27.62 11.97 -49.67
N GLU A 450 -26.35 11.90 -50.05
CA GLU A 450 -25.78 12.72 -51.13
C GLU A 450 -26.43 12.40 -52.46
N ASN A 451 -26.60 11.13 -52.81
CA ASN A 451 -27.28 10.70 -54.02
C ASN A 451 -28.77 11.12 -54.02
N LEU A 452 -29.44 10.99 -52.83
CA LEU A 452 -30.83 11.42 -52.69
C LEU A 452 -30.94 12.97 -52.82
N GLU A 453 -30.04 13.72 -52.23
CA GLU A 453 -29.98 15.16 -52.34
C GLU A 453 -29.83 15.61 -53.83
N GLN A 454 -28.89 14.97 -54.51
CA GLN A 454 -28.66 15.25 -55.93
C GLN A 454 -29.90 14.89 -56.77
N ARG A 455 -30.48 13.69 -56.59
CA ARG A 455 -31.69 13.26 -57.29
C ARG A 455 -32.87 14.21 -57.06
N GLU A 456 -33.09 14.62 -55.82
CA GLU A 456 -34.17 15.53 -55.44
C GLU A 456 -33.95 16.96 -55.94
N ARG A 457 -32.69 17.42 -56.02
CA ARG A 457 -32.37 18.70 -56.70
C ARG A 457 -32.67 18.66 -58.19
N GLU A 458 -32.27 17.56 -58.86
CA GLU A 458 -32.51 17.39 -60.28
C GLU A 458 -34.00 17.27 -60.61
N SER A 459 -34.76 16.50 -59.82
CA SER A 459 -36.19 16.26 -60.05
C SER A 459 -37.08 17.51 -59.75
N THR A 460 -36.69 18.29 -58.75
CA THR A 460 -37.49 19.48 -58.31
C THR A 460 -37.02 20.77 -58.95
N GLY A 461 -35.81 20.84 -59.47
CA GLY A 461 -35.18 22.07 -59.97
C GLY A 461 -34.90 23.08 -58.87
N ILE A 462 -34.70 22.66 -57.64
CA ILE A 462 -34.46 23.51 -56.46
C ILE A 462 -32.96 23.45 -56.11
N ASP A 463 -32.19 24.42 -56.48
CA ASP A 463 -30.74 24.49 -56.26
C ASP A 463 -30.33 24.60 -54.81
N THR A 464 -31.23 25.18 -53.99
CA THR A 464 -31.00 25.40 -52.52
C THR A 464 -31.37 24.19 -51.67
N LEU A 465 -31.87 23.12 -52.24
CA LEU A 465 -32.26 21.89 -51.55
C LEU A 465 -31.03 21.24 -50.91
N LYS A 466 -31.12 21.00 -49.59
CA LYS A 466 -30.12 20.28 -48.83
C LYS A 466 -30.76 19.26 -47.91
N ILE A 467 -30.15 18.12 -47.76
CA ILE A 467 -30.53 17.12 -46.76
C ILE A 467 -29.67 17.35 -45.52
N GLY A 468 -30.33 17.48 -44.36
CA GLY A 468 -29.67 17.66 -43.07
C GLY A 468 -30.26 16.79 -41.99
N PHE A 469 -29.57 16.70 -40.87
CA PHE A 469 -30.00 15.97 -39.69
C PHE A 469 -30.11 16.89 -38.47
N ASN A 470 -31.12 16.65 -37.67
CA ASN A 470 -31.32 17.32 -36.40
C ASN A 470 -31.72 16.30 -35.33
N ALA A 471 -31.06 16.34 -34.19
CA ALA A 471 -31.29 15.39 -33.11
C ALA A 471 -32.74 15.30 -32.60
N VAL A 472 -33.52 16.40 -32.73
CA VAL A 472 -34.95 16.50 -32.30
C VAL A 472 -35.90 16.01 -33.37
N HIS A 473 -35.60 16.32 -34.67
CA HIS A 473 -36.51 16.14 -35.77
C HIS A 473 -36.09 15.08 -36.79
N GLY A 474 -34.89 14.47 -36.62
CA GLY A 474 -34.36 13.51 -37.56
C GLY A 474 -33.82 14.11 -38.84
N TYR A 475 -33.80 13.29 -39.91
CA TYR A 475 -33.40 13.74 -41.25
C TYR A 475 -34.51 14.61 -41.88
N TYR A 476 -34.10 15.66 -42.57
CA TYR A 476 -34.99 16.58 -43.25
C TYR A 476 -34.41 17.11 -44.57
N ILE A 477 -35.27 17.45 -45.51
CA ILE A 477 -34.95 18.25 -46.70
C ILE A 477 -35.17 19.69 -46.35
N GLN A 478 -34.15 20.55 -46.48
CA GLN A 478 -34.23 21.97 -46.25
C GLN A 478 -34.22 22.71 -47.59
N ILE A 479 -35.20 23.60 -47.77
CA ILE A 479 -35.36 24.45 -48.94
C ILE A 479 -35.39 25.90 -48.48
N SER A 480 -34.70 26.79 -49.20
CA SER A 480 -34.78 28.23 -48.94
C SER A 480 -36.22 28.76 -49.12
N GLN A 481 -36.63 29.74 -48.31
CA GLN A 481 -38.00 30.27 -48.32
C GLN A 481 -38.37 30.82 -49.70
N GLY A 482 -37.41 31.35 -50.47
CA GLY A 482 -37.66 31.84 -51.82
C GLY A 482 -38.03 30.78 -52.85
N GLN A 483 -37.64 29.54 -52.63
CA GLN A 483 -37.91 28.39 -53.49
C GLN A 483 -38.89 27.36 -52.90
N ALA A 484 -39.41 27.62 -51.70
CA ALA A 484 -40.37 26.74 -51.01
C ALA A 484 -41.66 26.46 -51.77
N HIS A 485 -42.07 27.37 -52.62
CA HIS A 485 -43.24 27.23 -53.49
C HIS A 485 -43.07 26.16 -54.57
N LYS A 486 -41.83 25.72 -54.88
CA LYS A 486 -41.52 24.63 -55.81
C LYS A 486 -41.50 23.24 -55.16
N ALA A 487 -41.69 23.17 -53.84
CA ALA A 487 -41.71 21.92 -53.12
C ALA A 487 -42.84 21.00 -53.64
N PRO A 488 -42.55 19.74 -54.01
CA PRO A 488 -43.55 18.80 -54.46
C PRO A 488 -44.66 18.54 -53.43
N ILE A 489 -45.87 18.20 -53.89
CA ILE A 489 -47.04 17.94 -53.01
C ILE A 489 -46.79 16.83 -52.00
N HIS A 490 -45.94 15.85 -52.33
CA HIS A 490 -45.61 14.72 -51.44
C HIS A 490 -44.61 15.08 -50.35
N TYR A 491 -44.03 16.29 -50.36
CA TYR A 491 -43.14 16.76 -49.29
C TYR A 491 -44.00 17.22 -48.09
N VAL A 492 -43.85 16.54 -46.98
CA VAL A 492 -44.56 16.91 -45.74
C VAL A 492 -43.76 17.93 -44.97
N ARG A 493 -44.30 19.14 -44.82
CA ARG A 493 -43.63 20.24 -44.07
C ARG A 493 -43.55 19.89 -42.56
N ARG A 494 -42.36 19.93 -42.01
CA ARG A 494 -42.11 19.68 -40.60
C ARG A 494 -41.85 20.95 -39.80
N GLN A 495 -41.12 21.91 -40.35
CA GLN A 495 -40.72 23.10 -39.63
C GLN A 495 -40.52 24.29 -40.60
N THR A 496 -40.99 25.43 -40.20
CA THR A 496 -40.74 26.74 -40.89
C THR A 496 -39.70 27.52 -40.09
N LEU A 497 -38.60 27.89 -40.72
CA LEU A 497 -37.54 28.74 -40.19
C LEU A 497 -37.61 30.14 -40.82
N LYS A 498 -36.90 31.13 -40.26
CA LYS A 498 -36.88 32.51 -40.78
C LYS A 498 -36.49 32.61 -42.27
N ASN A 499 -35.57 31.76 -42.74
CA ASN A 499 -35.02 31.82 -44.10
C ASN A 499 -35.14 30.47 -44.88
N ALA A 500 -35.78 29.46 -44.32
CA ALA A 500 -35.88 28.13 -44.95
C ALA A 500 -37.10 27.37 -44.41
N GLU A 501 -37.56 26.38 -45.18
CA GLU A 501 -38.56 25.42 -44.73
C GLU A 501 -37.93 23.99 -44.73
N ARG A 502 -38.36 23.20 -43.80
CA ARG A 502 -37.90 21.79 -43.62
C ARG A 502 -39.01 20.81 -43.89
N TYR A 503 -38.74 19.88 -44.75
CA TYR A 503 -39.68 18.86 -45.21
C TYR A 503 -39.16 17.46 -44.93
N ILE A 504 -40.09 16.49 -44.90
CA ILE A 504 -39.78 15.09 -44.88
C ILE A 504 -40.49 14.37 -45.99
N ILE A 505 -39.87 13.32 -46.54
CA ILE A 505 -40.46 12.40 -47.49
C ILE A 505 -40.47 10.98 -46.90
N PRO A 506 -41.44 10.11 -47.25
CA PRO A 506 -41.54 8.76 -46.73
C PRO A 506 -40.23 7.97 -46.88
N GLU A 507 -39.59 8.06 -48.06
CA GLU A 507 -38.33 7.41 -48.34
C GLU A 507 -37.19 7.81 -47.40
N LEU A 508 -37.09 9.10 -47.06
CA LEU A 508 -36.11 9.61 -46.10
C LEU A 508 -36.38 9.12 -44.68
N LYS A 509 -37.65 8.94 -44.33
CA LYS A 509 -38.04 8.43 -43.04
C LYS A 509 -37.78 6.94 -42.89
N GLU A 510 -38.11 6.13 -43.91
CA GLU A 510 -37.81 4.73 -43.93
C GLU A 510 -36.29 4.49 -43.84
N TYR A 511 -35.53 5.35 -44.51
CA TYR A 511 -34.10 5.34 -44.50
C TYR A 511 -33.55 5.72 -43.09
N GLU A 512 -34.09 6.77 -42.47
CA GLU A 512 -33.77 7.16 -41.08
C GLU A 512 -33.95 5.98 -40.12
N ASP A 513 -35.10 5.35 -40.17
CA ASP A 513 -35.42 4.20 -39.34
C ASP A 513 -34.46 3.05 -39.52
N LYS A 514 -34.00 2.77 -40.75
CA LYS A 514 -32.98 1.73 -41.07
C LYS A 514 -31.60 2.10 -40.52
N VAL A 515 -31.18 3.38 -40.70
CA VAL A 515 -29.87 3.85 -40.26
C VAL A 515 -29.79 3.91 -38.72
N LEU A 516 -30.82 4.41 -38.05
CA LEU A 516 -30.86 4.48 -36.59
C LEU A 516 -30.86 3.08 -36.00
N LYS A 517 -31.66 2.15 -36.56
CA LYS A 517 -31.66 0.73 -36.14
C LYS A 517 -30.29 0.10 -36.36
N SER A 518 -29.62 0.33 -37.51
CA SER A 518 -28.31 -0.27 -37.78
C SER A 518 -27.23 0.23 -36.84
N LYS A 519 -27.20 1.52 -36.51
CA LYS A 519 -26.26 2.07 -35.50
C LYS A 519 -26.49 1.47 -34.13
N GLY A 520 -27.73 1.38 -33.69
CA GLY A 520 -28.12 0.77 -32.43
C GLY A 520 -27.76 -0.70 -32.35
N ALA A 521 -28.08 -1.47 -33.43
CA ALA A 521 -27.76 -2.88 -33.53
C ALA A 521 -26.24 -3.12 -33.55
N ALA A 522 -25.49 -2.34 -34.35
CA ALA A 522 -24.05 -2.43 -34.39
C ALA A 522 -23.42 -2.20 -33.00
N LEU A 523 -23.84 -1.17 -32.28
CA LEU A 523 -23.30 -0.89 -30.93
C LEU A 523 -23.69 -1.96 -29.91
N ALA A 524 -24.90 -2.48 -29.97
CA ALA A 524 -25.37 -3.55 -29.09
C ALA A 524 -24.59 -4.85 -29.32
N LEU A 525 -24.41 -5.24 -30.59
CA LEU A 525 -23.62 -6.41 -30.96
C LEU A 525 -22.15 -6.22 -30.59
N GLU A 526 -21.58 -5.05 -30.81
CA GLU A 526 -20.21 -4.73 -30.45
C GLU A 526 -19.96 -4.87 -28.94
N LYS A 527 -20.90 -4.39 -28.11
CA LYS A 527 -20.84 -4.59 -26.66
C LYS A 527 -20.92 -6.07 -26.26
N GLN A 528 -21.78 -6.83 -26.92
CA GLN A 528 -21.88 -8.26 -26.68
C GLN A 528 -20.60 -8.98 -27.03
N LEU A 529 -20.03 -8.75 -28.23
CA LEU A 529 -18.76 -9.35 -28.64
C LEU A 529 -17.61 -8.96 -27.73
N TYR A 530 -17.61 -7.71 -27.24
CA TYR A 530 -16.63 -7.26 -26.26
C TYR A 530 -16.76 -8.01 -24.94
N ASP A 531 -17.98 -8.24 -24.44
CA ASP A 531 -18.22 -9.02 -23.23
C ASP A 531 -17.81 -10.49 -23.39
N GLU A 532 -18.02 -11.08 -24.57
CA GLU A 532 -17.59 -12.44 -24.90
C GLU A 532 -16.05 -12.60 -24.82
N LEU A 533 -15.26 -11.54 -25.07
CA LEU A 533 -13.81 -11.59 -24.90
C LEU A 533 -13.42 -11.91 -23.47
N PHE A 534 -14.16 -11.39 -22.46
CA PHE A 534 -13.90 -11.72 -21.07
C PHE A 534 -14.16 -13.22 -20.81
N ASP A 535 -15.22 -13.79 -21.38
CA ASP A 535 -15.53 -15.21 -21.23
C ASP A 535 -14.44 -16.10 -21.86
N LEU A 536 -13.80 -15.64 -22.93
CA LEU A 536 -12.71 -16.35 -23.61
C LEU A 536 -11.37 -16.21 -22.85
N LEU A 537 -11.14 -15.11 -22.13
CA LEU A 537 -9.91 -14.88 -21.35
C LEU A 537 -9.95 -15.49 -19.96
N LEU A 538 -11.13 -15.50 -19.30
CA LEU A 538 -11.28 -15.96 -17.91
C LEU A 538 -10.78 -17.39 -17.63
N PRO A 539 -10.95 -18.38 -18.51
CA PRO A 539 -10.39 -19.73 -18.29
C PRO A 539 -8.86 -19.75 -18.16
N HIS A 540 -8.16 -18.77 -18.72
CA HIS A 540 -6.70 -18.65 -18.69
C HIS A 540 -6.19 -17.68 -17.64
N LEU A 541 -7.08 -17.14 -16.81
CA LEU A 541 -6.74 -16.09 -15.83
C LEU A 541 -5.64 -16.53 -14.86
N GLY A 542 -5.68 -17.77 -14.39
CA GLY A 542 -4.65 -18.30 -13.47
C GLY A 542 -3.25 -18.31 -14.06
N GLN A 543 -3.12 -18.80 -15.31
CA GLN A 543 -1.83 -18.80 -16.01
C GLN A 543 -1.34 -17.37 -16.30
N LEU A 544 -2.25 -16.47 -16.68
CA LEU A 544 -1.95 -15.06 -16.91
C LEU A 544 -1.47 -14.37 -15.62
N GLN A 545 -2.08 -14.67 -14.47
CA GLN A 545 -1.65 -14.15 -13.17
C GLN A 545 -0.27 -14.69 -12.78
N LEU A 546 0.02 -15.98 -13.00
CA LEU A 546 1.35 -16.57 -12.77
C LEU A 546 2.42 -15.91 -13.65
N ALA A 547 2.11 -15.66 -14.91
CA ALA A 547 2.99 -14.94 -15.81
C ALA A 547 3.26 -13.51 -15.33
N SER A 548 2.22 -12.80 -14.88
CA SER A 548 2.35 -11.45 -14.31
C SER A 548 3.25 -11.42 -13.08
N LEU A 549 3.13 -12.41 -12.19
CA LEU A 549 3.99 -12.55 -11.02
C LEU A 549 5.45 -12.80 -11.42
N ALA A 550 5.69 -13.72 -12.36
CA ALA A 550 7.03 -14.02 -12.85
C ALA A 550 7.68 -12.81 -13.54
N LEU A 551 6.93 -12.07 -14.35
CA LEU A 551 7.40 -10.84 -14.99
C LEU A 551 7.68 -9.72 -13.96
N SER A 552 6.87 -9.61 -12.91
CA SER A 552 7.11 -8.68 -11.80
C SER A 552 8.42 -9.01 -11.07
N GLU A 553 8.65 -10.28 -10.78
CA GLU A 553 9.89 -10.74 -10.13
C GLU A 553 11.10 -10.50 -11.04
N LEU A 554 10.98 -10.78 -12.33
CA LEU A 554 12.02 -10.49 -13.31
C LEU A 554 12.37 -9.01 -13.35
N ASP A 555 11.37 -8.12 -13.36
CA ASP A 555 11.59 -6.66 -13.35
C ASP A 555 12.31 -6.22 -12.08
N VAL A 556 11.97 -6.76 -10.91
CA VAL A 556 12.67 -6.46 -9.65
C VAL A 556 14.13 -6.92 -9.70
N LEU A 557 14.41 -8.13 -10.18
CA LEU A 557 15.77 -8.66 -10.28
C LEU A 557 16.62 -7.87 -11.29
N VAL A 558 16.06 -7.52 -12.43
CA VAL A 558 16.68 -6.66 -13.44
C VAL A 558 16.96 -5.26 -12.87
N ASN A 559 16.01 -4.69 -12.14
CA ASN A 559 16.17 -3.42 -11.45
C ASN A 559 17.29 -3.47 -10.41
N LEU A 560 17.32 -4.49 -9.55
CA LEU A 560 18.37 -4.63 -8.53
C LEU A 560 19.75 -4.86 -9.15
N ALA A 561 19.84 -5.51 -10.29
CA ALA A 561 21.08 -5.66 -11.05
C ALA A 561 21.57 -4.31 -11.59
N GLU A 562 20.71 -3.53 -12.19
CA GLU A 562 21.02 -2.19 -12.68
C GLU A 562 21.46 -1.28 -11.52
N ARG A 563 20.74 -1.31 -10.38
CA ARG A 563 21.12 -0.53 -9.19
C ARG A 563 22.46 -0.95 -8.62
N ALA A 564 22.73 -2.26 -8.55
CA ALA A 564 24.00 -2.77 -8.04
C ALA A 564 25.20 -2.30 -8.87
N GLU A 565 25.10 -2.28 -10.18
CA GLU A 565 26.15 -1.79 -11.06
C GLU A 565 26.28 -0.27 -11.01
N THR A 566 25.18 0.45 -11.18
CA THR A 566 25.19 1.92 -11.20
C THR A 566 25.65 2.52 -9.87
N LEU A 567 25.30 1.91 -8.73
CA LEU A 567 25.61 2.40 -7.39
C LEU A 567 26.84 1.72 -6.77
N ASN A 568 27.51 0.85 -7.52
CA ASN A 568 28.68 0.11 -7.07
C ASN A 568 28.41 -0.67 -5.76
N TYR A 569 27.42 -1.54 -5.79
CA TYR A 569 27.07 -2.43 -4.67
C TYR A 569 27.66 -3.82 -4.88
N VAL A 570 27.89 -4.54 -3.80
CA VAL A 570 28.49 -5.88 -3.80
C VAL A 570 27.50 -6.93 -3.25
N ALA A 571 27.67 -8.18 -3.68
CA ALA A 571 26.88 -9.30 -3.15
C ALA A 571 27.26 -9.57 -1.69
N PRO A 572 26.33 -9.50 -0.72
CA PRO A 572 26.59 -9.90 0.65
C PRO A 572 26.67 -11.42 0.76
N GLN A 573 27.47 -11.90 1.72
CA GLN A 573 27.55 -13.30 2.10
C GLN A 573 26.68 -13.56 3.33
N PHE A 574 26.06 -14.73 3.41
CA PHE A 574 25.33 -15.16 4.60
C PHE A 574 26.16 -16.14 5.42
N SER A 575 26.07 -16.05 6.75
CA SER A 575 26.71 -16.93 7.70
C SER A 575 25.67 -17.55 8.64
N ASP A 576 25.93 -18.78 9.08
CA ASP A 576 25.14 -19.42 10.13
C ASP A 576 25.48 -18.89 11.53
N GLU A 577 26.61 -18.22 11.67
CA GLU A 577 27.01 -17.56 12.91
C GLU A 577 26.26 -16.23 13.10
N ILE A 578 25.97 -15.88 14.35
CA ILE A 578 25.36 -14.59 14.70
C ILE A 578 26.41 -13.49 14.55
N GLY A 579 26.12 -12.49 13.74
CA GLY A 579 27.00 -11.34 13.57
C GLY A 579 26.67 -10.51 12.32
N VAL A 580 27.26 -9.34 12.27
CA VAL A 580 27.21 -8.42 11.11
C VAL A 580 28.62 -7.87 10.93
N LYS A 581 29.27 -8.23 9.83
CA LYS A 581 30.57 -7.71 9.44
C LYS A 581 30.47 -7.00 8.10
N ILE A 582 30.74 -5.71 8.07
CA ILE A 582 30.68 -4.86 6.89
C ILE A 582 32.01 -4.13 6.75
N GLU A 583 32.62 -4.20 5.58
CA GLU A 583 33.83 -3.45 5.26
C GLU A 583 33.48 -2.28 4.36
N ASN A 584 33.89 -1.08 4.76
CA ASN A 584 33.64 0.17 4.03
C ASN A 584 32.16 0.35 3.64
N GLY A 585 31.24 0.17 4.61
CA GLY A 585 29.82 0.36 4.41
C GLY A 585 29.47 1.83 4.15
N ARG A 586 28.49 2.07 3.27
CA ARG A 586 27.97 3.38 2.92
C ARG A 586 26.48 3.43 3.20
N HIS A 587 25.96 4.61 3.49
CA HIS A 587 24.52 4.77 3.70
C HIS A 587 23.82 4.93 2.34
N PRO A 588 22.94 3.98 1.95
CA PRO A 588 22.40 3.92 0.59
C PRO A 588 21.65 5.18 0.16
N VAL A 589 21.02 5.88 1.11
CA VAL A 589 20.24 7.10 0.82
C VAL A 589 21.12 8.36 0.95
N VAL A 590 21.85 8.49 2.05
CA VAL A 590 22.63 9.70 2.33
C VAL A 590 23.72 9.92 1.28
N GLU A 591 24.37 8.86 0.79
CA GLU A 591 25.40 8.98 -0.27
C GLU A 591 24.85 9.54 -1.58
N GLN A 592 23.54 9.41 -1.85
CA GLN A 592 22.90 9.94 -3.06
C GLN A 592 22.51 11.42 -2.93
N VAL A 593 22.43 11.94 -1.71
CA VAL A 593 22.01 13.33 -1.42
C VAL A 593 23.21 14.24 -1.17
N LEU A 594 24.30 13.69 -0.66
CA LEU A 594 25.50 14.45 -0.38
C LEU A 594 26.17 14.96 -1.68
N LYS A 595 26.68 16.19 -1.61
CA LYS A 595 27.51 16.77 -2.68
C LYS A 595 28.98 16.31 -2.60
N ASP A 596 29.43 16.06 -1.37
CA ASP A 596 30.79 15.57 -1.10
C ASP A 596 30.77 14.03 -1.05
N PRO A 597 31.90 13.37 -1.34
CA PRO A 597 32.01 11.92 -1.24
C PRO A 597 31.64 11.41 0.15
N PHE A 598 30.81 10.36 0.21
CA PHE A 598 30.44 9.73 1.47
C PHE A 598 31.64 9.00 2.08
N ILE A 599 31.87 9.19 3.39
CA ILE A 599 32.93 8.49 4.11
C ILE A 599 32.43 7.12 4.54
N ALA A 600 32.97 6.08 3.93
CA ALA A 600 32.62 4.70 4.22
C ALA A 600 33.16 4.23 5.58
N ASN A 601 32.40 3.39 6.29
CA ASN A 601 32.78 2.95 7.63
C ASN A 601 32.59 1.45 7.81
N PRO A 602 33.50 0.78 8.58
CA PRO A 602 33.39 -0.64 8.91
C PRO A 602 32.39 -0.87 10.05
N VAL A 603 31.79 -2.06 10.06
CA VAL A 603 31.01 -2.59 11.19
C VAL A 603 31.49 -4.00 11.50
N ASN A 604 31.74 -4.29 12.75
CA ASN A 604 32.08 -5.64 13.20
C ASN A 604 31.35 -5.96 14.50
N LEU A 605 30.24 -6.66 14.37
CA LEU A 605 29.43 -7.21 15.45
C LEU A 605 29.47 -8.73 15.37
N ASN A 606 29.80 -9.37 16.48
CA ASN A 606 29.85 -10.83 16.60
C ASN A 606 29.58 -11.25 18.06
N GLN A 607 29.61 -12.53 18.38
CA GLN A 607 29.32 -13.01 19.73
C GLN A 607 30.30 -12.52 20.81
N GLN A 608 31.55 -12.21 20.46
CA GLN A 608 32.55 -11.65 21.38
C GLN A 608 32.55 -10.13 21.42
N ARG A 609 31.90 -9.49 20.44
CA ARG A 609 31.79 -8.03 20.32
C ARG A 609 30.38 -7.70 19.84
N HIS A 610 29.40 -7.94 20.70
CA HIS A 610 27.99 -7.82 20.31
C HIS A 610 27.36 -6.48 20.66
N LEU A 611 27.97 -5.65 21.53
CA LEU A 611 27.49 -4.32 21.86
C LEU A 611 28.59 -3.29 21.65
N LEU A 612 28.33 -2.29 20.81
CA LEU A 612 29.24 -1.16 20.56
C LEU A 612 28.68 0.11 21.18
N ILE A 613 29.41 0.69 22.14
CA ILE A 613 29.14 2.03 22.66
C ILE A 613 29.72 3.02 21.68
N ILE A 614 28.87 3.90 21.13
CA ILE A 614 29.24 4.86 20.09
C ILE A 614 29.25 6.25 20.71
N THR A 615 30.44 6.89 20.72
CA THR A 615 30.60 8.25 21.20
C THR A 615 31.02 9.19 20.06
N GLY A 616 31.04 10.48 20.32
CA GLY A 616 31.39 11.52 19.36
C GLY A 616 30.35 12.64 19.25
N PRO A 617 30.61 13.67 18.47
CA PRO A 617 29.72 14.84 18.34
C PRO A 617 28.39 14.47 17.64
N ASN A 618 27.33 15.22 17.92
CA ASN A 618 26.00 14.97 17.34
C ASN A 618 26.02 15.05 15.81
N MET A 619 26.78 15.99 15.23
CA MET A 619 26.93 16.14 13.79
C MET A 619 27.99 15.20 13.18
N GLY A 620 28.61 14.35 13.97
CA GLY A 620 29.62 13.40 13.52
C GLY A 620 29.11 12.25 12.67
N GLY A 621 27.79 12.01 12.66
CA GLY A 621 27.17 10.96 11.85
C GLY A 621 26.82 9.65 12.58
N LYS A 622 26.73 9.65 13.93
CA LYS A 622 26.36 8.47 14.74
C LYS A 622 25.08 7.80 14.27
N SER A 623 24.00 8.58 14.13
CA SER A 623 22.71 8.06 13.69
C SER A 623 22.73 7.55 12.25
N THR A 624 23.51 8.22 11.37
CA THR A 624 23.73 7.78 9.99
C THR A 624 24.44 6.44 9.94
N TYR A 625 25.50 6.27 10.75
CA TYR A 625 26.26 5.02 10.85
C TYR A 625 25.38 3.85 11.35
N MET A 626 24.55 4.09 12.35
CA MET A 626 23.64 3.05 12.85
C MET A 626 22.59 2.68 11.82
N ARG A 627 21.90 3.67 11.21
CA ARG A 627 20.91 3.42 10.16
C ARG A 627 21.51 2.70 8.96
N GLN A 628 22.70 3.07 8.53
CA GLN A 628 23.46 2.41 7.47
C GLN A 628 23.62 0.90 7.75
N THR A 629 24.01 0.53 8.96
CA THR A 629 24.17 -0.87 9.36
C THR A 629 22.86 -1.64 9.23
N ALA A 630 21.75 -1.07 9.72
CA ALA A 630 20.43 -1.69 9.62
C ALA A 630 19.95 -1.79 8.17
N LEU A 631 20.15 -0.75 7.35
CA LEU A 631 19.74 -0.74 5.95
C LEU A 631 20.53 -1.75 5.10
N ILE A 632 21.85 -1.84 5.29
CA ILE A 632 22.68 -2.85 4.63
C ILE A 632 22.22 -4.25 4.99
N THR A 633 21.96 -4.50 6.28
CA THR A 633 21.42 -5.79 6.75
C THR A 633 20.07 -6.09 6.10
N LEU A 634 19.15 -5.14 6.08
CA LEU A 634 17.84 -5.29 5.46
C LEU A 634 17.96 -5.55 3.96
N MET A 635 18.82 -4.81 3.24
CA MET A 635 19.08 -5.02 1.82
C MET A 635 19.59 -6.43 1.52
N ALA A 636 20.47 -6.98 2.35
CA ALA A 636 20.90 -8.38 2.23
C ALA A 636 19.70 -9.34 2.32
N TYR A 637 18.78 -9.11 3.27
CA TYR A 637 17.61 -9.95 3.50
C TYR A 637 16.44 -9.74 2.53
N ILE A 638 16.55 -8.83 1.59
CA ILE A 638 15.67 -8.80 0.41
C ILE A 638 16.32 -9.48 -0.82
N GLY A 639 17.57 -9.89 -0.71
CA GLY A 639 18.37 -10.50 -1.78
C GLY A 639 19.06 -9.49 -2.69
N SER A 640 19.13 -8.22 -2.29
CA SER A 640 19.85 -7.16 -3.01
C SER A 640 21.36 -7.22 -2.74
N PHE A 641 22.15 -6.66 -3.64
CA PHE A 641 23.52 -6.25 -3.37
C PHE A 641 23.51 -5.03 -2.44
N VAL A 642 24.62 -4.79 -1.75
CA VAL A 642 24.71 -3.81 -0.66
C VAL A 642 25.83 -2.79 -0.88
N PRO A 643 25.66 -1.56 -0.36
CA PRO A 643 26.66 -0.49 -0.47
C PRO A 643 27.84 -0.73 0.50
N ALA A 644 28.78 -1.56 0.14
CA ALA A 644 29.97 -1.91 0.91
C ALA A 644 31.06 -2.47 -0.01
N ASP A 645 32.30 -2.63 0.50
CA ASP A 645 33.32 -3.38 -0.21
C ASP A 645 33.16 -4.89 0.01
N SER A 646 32.74 -5.28 1.20
CA SER A 646 32.29 -6.63 1.52
C SER A 646 31.30 -6.61 2.68
N ALA A 647 30.41 -7.60 2.74
CA ALA A 647 29.48 -7.76 3.84
C ALA A 647 29.25 -9.24 4.12
N VAL A 648 29.32 -9.64 5.39
CA VAL A 648 28.95 -10.97 5.89
C VAL A 648 27.87 -10.78 6.93
N ILE A 649 26.67 -11.28 6.62
CA ILE A 649 25.49 -11.11 7.46
C ILE A 649 25.13 -12.47 8.05
N GLY A 650 25.11 -12.53 9.37
CA GLY A 650 24.71 -13.73 10.11
C GLY A 650 23.20 -13.83 10.30
N GLN A 651 22.78 -14.75 11.18
CA GLN A 651 21.38 -14.99 11.46
C GLN A 651 20.76 -13.82 12.23
N ILE A 652 19.86 -13.08 11.59
CA ILE A 652 19.10 -11.97 12.19
C ILE A 652 17.62 -12.33 12.19
N ASP A 653 16.95 -12.15 13.33
CA ASP A 653 15.50 -12.37 13.48
C ASP A 653 14.70 -11.07 13.47
N ARG A 654 15.26 -10.01 14.05
CA ARG A 654 14.58 -8.72 14.23
C ARG A 654 15.55 -7.57 14.10
N ILE A 655 15.02 -6.42 13.66
CA ILE A 655 15.73 -5.15 13.72
C ILE A 655 14.89 -4.20 14.56
N PHE A 656 15.50 -3.63 15.60
CA PHE A 656 14.90 -2.62 16.46
C PHE A 656 15.65 -1.30 16.34
N THR A 657 14.92 -0.21 16.32
CA THR A 657 15.52 1.12 16.38
C THR A 657 14.85 1.98 17.42
N ARG A 658 15.66 2.66 18.22
CA ARG A 658 15.26 3.79 19.06
C ARG A 658 16.12 4.98 18.62
N ILE A 659 15.64 5.76 17.66
CA ILE A 659 16.38 6.88 17.07
C ILE A 659 15.49 8.12 17.11
N GLY A 660 15.92 9.16 17.83
CA GLY A 660 15.30 10.47 17.93
C GLY A 660 13.85 10.47 18.46
N ALA A 661 13.48 11.44 19.24
CA ALA A 661 12.08 11.68 19.55
C ALA A 661 11.52 12.64 18.50
N SER A 662 10.56 12.23 17.68
CA SER A 662 9.62 13.17 17.13
C SER A 662 8.63 13.51 18.24
N ASP A 663 8.44 14.80 18.51
CA ASP A 663 7.37 15.25 19.39
C ASP A 663 6.04 14.77 18.83
N ASP A 664 5.48 13.74 19.43
CA ASP A 664 4.11 13.32 19.13
C ASP A 664 3.15 14.18 19.93
N LEU A 665 3.09 15.46 19.57
CA LEU A 665 2.18 16.45 20.14
C LEU A 665 0.71 16.03 20.00
N ALA A 666 0.41 15.19 19.01
CA ALA A 666 -0.96 14.75 18.74
C ALA A 666 -1.48 13.72 19.76
N SER A 667 -0.61 12.91 20.36
CA SER A 667 -1.01 11.89 21.35
C SER A 667 -1.00 12.39 22.80
N GLY A 668 -0.51 13.61 23.06
CA GLY A 668 -0.40 14.18 24.40
C GLY A 668 0.57 13.43 25.34
N ARG A 669 1.38 12.51 24.81
CA ARG A 669 2.40 11.76 25.57
C ARG A 669 3.69 12.55 25.64
N SER A 670 4.36 12.54 26.79
CA SER A 670 5.68 13.14 26.90
C SER A 670 6.68 12.37 26.05
N THR A 671 7.65 13.07 25.44
CA THR A 671 8.74 12.46 24.66
C THR A 671 9.46 11.38 25.43
N PHE A 672 9.65 11.55 26.74
CA PHE A 672 10.25 10.56 27.63
C PHE A 672 9.40 9.29 27.75
N MET A 673 8.05 9.41 27.81
CA MET A 673 7.18 8.23 27.88
C MET A 673 7.20 7.43 26.59
N VAL A 674 7.23 8.09 25.43
CA VAL A 674 7.39 7.42 24.13
C VAL A 674 8.73 6.69 24.07
N GLU A 675 9.81 7.35 24.48
CA GLU A 675 11.15 6.78 24.57
C GLU A 675 11.18 5.52 25.45
N MET A 676 10.57 5.57 26.62
CA MET A 676 10.53 4.44 27.55
C MET A 676 9.66 3.29 27.02
N THR A 677 8.56 3.59 26.33
CA THR A 677 7.71 2.56 25.72
C THR A 677 8.44 1.82 24.60
N GLU A 678 9.15 2.55 23.73
CA GLU A 678 9.97 1.94 22.66
C GLU A 678 11.10 1.09 23.27
N MET A 679 11.76 1.60 24.31
CA MET A 679 12.84 0.85 24.98
C MET A 679 12.32 -0.39 25.68
N ALA A 680 11.18 -0.33 26.35
CA ALA A 680 10.54 -1.47 26.98
C ALA A 680 10.21 -2.56 25.95
N ASN A 681 9.66 -2.18 24.80
CA ASN A 681 9.40 -3.11 23.69
C ASN A 681 10.69 -3.84 23.26
N ILE A 682 11.79 -3.11 23.08
CA ILE A 682 13.10 -3.69 22.72
C ILE A 682 13.56 -4.67 23.80
N LEU A 683 13.57 -4.26 25.07
CA LEU A 683 14.08 -5.09 26.18
C LEU A 683 13.27 -6.38 26.37
N HIS A 684 11.96 -6.35 26.07
CA HIS A 684 11.10 -7.53 26.20
C HIS A 684 11.20 -8.47 25.01
N GLN A 685 11.42 -7.96 23.79
CA GLN A 685 11.30 -8.75 22.57
C GLN A 685 12.62 -9.07 21.89
N ALA A 686 13.71 -8.36 22.19
CA ALA A 686 15.00 -8.61 21.57
C ALA A 686 15.56 -9.98 21.99
N THR A 687 16.19 -10.65 21.04
CA THR A 687 16.88 -11.92 21.19
C THR A 687 18.39 -11.78 20.91
N SER A 688 19.16 -12.84 21.09
CA SER A 688 20.57 -12.83 20.70
C SER A 688 20.82 -12.67 19.20
N GLN A 689 19.79 -12.91 18.37
CA GLN A 689 19.85 -12.73 16.92
C GLN A 689 19.31 -11.35 16.48
N SER A 690 18.86 -10.50 17.42
CA SER A 690 18.31 -9.19 17.09
C SER A 690 19.41 -8.16 16.86
N LEU A 691 19.21 -7.32 15.84
CA LEU A 691 20.01 -6.10 15.61
C LEU A 691 19.29 -4.92 16.26
N VAL A 692 19.92 -4.29 17.23
CA VAL A 692 19.34 -3.22 18.05
C VAL A 692 20.12 -1.92 17.86
N LEU A 693 19.43 -0.84 17.50
CA LEU A 693 20.01 0.50 17.34
C LEU A 693 19.39 1.44 18.36
N ILE A 694 20.22 1.98 19.25
CA ILE A 694 19.79 2.92 20.29
C ILE A 694 20.55 4.22 20.11
N ASP A 695 19.81 5.30 19.83
CA ASP A 695 20.36 6.64 19.71
C ASP A 695 19.88 7.50 20.90
N GLU A 696 20.77 7.65 21.87
CA GLU A 696 20.61 8.56 23.02
C GLU A 696 19.36 8.32 23.89
N ILE A 697 19.46 7.40 24.80
CA ILE A 697 18.42 7.15 25.83
C ILE A 697 18.62 8.04 27.06
N GLY A 698 17.51 8.47 27.69
CA GLY A 698 17.52 9.19 28.97
C GLY A 698 17.60 10.72 28.86
N ARG A 699 17.33 11.31 27.70
CA ARG A 699 17.36 12.77 27.52
C ARG A 699 16.18 13.51 28.15
N GLY A 700 15.05 12.86 28.32
CA GLY A 700 13.80 13.48 28.80
C GLY A 700 13.67 13.57 30.33
N THR A 701 14.71 13.25 31.08
CA THR A 701 14.70 13.26 32.57
C THR A 701 15.95 13.89 33.17
N SER A 702 16.14 13.80 34.49
CA SER A 702 17.35 14.29 35.12
C SER A 702 18.60 13.55 34.64
N THR A 703 19.77 14.21 34.64
CA THR A 703 21.01 13.62 34.13
C THR A 703 21.35 12.28 34.80
N TYR A 704 21.20 12.17 36.11
CA TYR A 704 21.52 10.96 36.83
C TYR A 704 20.51 9.84 36.60
N ASP A 705 19.20 10.14 36.50
CA ASP A 705 18.18 9.15 36.18
C ASP A 705 18.40 8.64 34.74
N GLY A 706 18.67 9.55 33.78
CA GLY A 706 18.96 9.22 32.39
C GLY A 706 20.20 8.33 32.22
N LEU A 707 21.30 8.68 32.95
CA LEU A 707 22.51 7.89 32.97
C LEU A 707 22.27 6.48 33.53
N SER A 708 21.56 6.39 34.71
CA SER A 708 21.29 5.10 35.33
C SER A 708 20.44 4.19 34.46
N LEU A 709 19.43 4.73 33.78
CA LEU A 709 18.61 3.99 32.82
C LEU A 709 19.43 3.53 31.61
N ALA A 710 20.24 4.41 31.04
CA ALA A 710 21.09 4.09 29.89
C ALA A 710 22.08 2.96 30.24
N TRP A 711 22.70 3.06 31.42
CA TRP A 711 23.59 2.03 31.95
C TRP A 711 22.91 0.68 32.11
N ALA A 712 21.76 0.66 32.79
CA ALA A 712 21.00 -0.56 33.02
C ALA A 712 20.52 -1.22 31.73
N CYS A 713 20.04 -0.41 30.77
CA CYS A 713 19.64 -0.89 29.44
C CYS A 713 20.82 -1.51 28.68
N ALA A 714 21.98 -0.83 28.65
CA ALA A 714 23.18 -1.35 27.97
C ALA A 714 23.65 -2.66 28.62
N GLU A 715 23.68 -2.72 29.96
CA GLU A 715 24.06 -3.92 30.71
C GLU A 715 23.09 -5.09 30.46
N TRP A 716 21.77 -4.83 30.44
CA TRP A 716 20.76 -5.84 30.14
C TRP A 716 20.92 -6.42 28.73
N LEU A 717 21.08 -5.54 27.73
CA LEU A 717 21.29 -5.96 26.35
C LEU A 717 22.58 -6.75 26.17
N ALA A 718 23.63 -6.40 26.91
CA ALA A 718 24.92 -7.09 26.83
C ALA A 718 24.93 -8.43 27.58
N LYS A 719 24.40 -8.49 28.80
CA LYS A 719 24.49 -9.70 29.64
C LYS A 719 23.36 -10.68 29.43
N LYS A 720 22.11 -10.18 29.38
CA LYS A 720 20.92 -11.03 29.36
C LYS A 720 20.47 -11.35 27.95
N THR A 721 20.28 -10.35 27.12
CA THR A 721 19.81 -10.53 25.76
C THR A 721 20.93 -10.98 24.81
N ARG A 722 22.14 -10.41 24.96
CA ARG A 722 23.30 -10.59 24.11
C ARG A 722 23.02 -10.27 22.64
N SER A 723 22.14 -9.30 22.42
CA SER A 723 21.76 -8.82 21.08
C SER A 723 22.90 -8.05 20.41
N LEU A 724 22.93 -8.07 19.07
CA LEU A 724 23.85 -7.26 18.29
C LEU A 724 23.39 -5.80 18.40
N THR A 725 24.12 -4.98 19.16
CA THR A 725 23.65 -3.66 19.56
C THR A 725 24.62 -2.55 19.18
N LEU A 726 24.11 -1.51 18.53
CA LEU A 726 24.78 -0.22 18.35
C LEU A 726 24.14 0.80 19.31
N PHE A 727 24.89 1.26 20.29
CA PHE A 727 24.40 2.10 21.38
C PHE A 727 25.12 3.45 21.35
N ALA A 728 24.49 4.46 20.75
CA ALA A 728 25.02 5.82 20.73
C ALA A 728 24.60 6.55 22.00
N THR A 729 25.54 7.26 22.61
CA THR A 729 25.32 7.95 23.88
C THR A 729 26.16 9.22 24.01
N HIS A 730 25.65 10.18 24.79
CA HIS A 730 26.39 11.32 25.31
C HIS A 730 26.95 11.12 26.71
N TYR A 731 26.55 10.03 27.36
CA TYR A 731 27.08 9.69 28.68
C TYR A 731 28.45 9.02 28.55
N PHE A 732 29.50 9.79 28.79
CA PHE A 732 30.88 9.28 28.72
C PHE A 732 31.16 8.17 29.73
N GLU A 733 30.39 8.17 30.83
CA GLU A 733 30.47 7.15 31.88
C GLU A 733 30.24 5.74 31.33
N LEU A 734 29.37 5.59 30.30
CA LEU A 734 29.13 4.29 29.68
C LEU A 734 30.37 3.72 28.96
N THR A 735 31.35 4.54 28.63
CA THR A 735 32.60 4.05 28.03
C THR A 735 33.45 3.18 28.97
N ALA A 736 33.13 3.12 30.25
CA ALA A 736 33.73 2.20 31.22
C ALA A 736 33.12 0.79 31.18
N LEU A 737 31.98 0.57 30.51
CA LEU A 737 31.32 -0.73 30.44
C LEU A 737 32.19 -1.86 29.86
N PRO A 738 33.02 -1.64 28.80
CA PRO A 738 33.88 -2.70 28.27
C PRO A 738 34.89 -3.27 29.26
N GLU A 739 35.27 -2.50 30.28
CA GLU A 739 36.17 -2.95 31.35
C GLU A 739 35.48 -3.89 32.34
N GLN A 740 34.13 -3.84 32.39
CA GLN A 740 33.32 -4.56 33.38
C GLN A 740 32.53 -5.72 32.78
N ILE A 741 32.22 -5.66 31.48
CA ILE A 741 31.34 -6.60 30.80
C ILE A 741 31.97 -7.06 29.50
N GLU A 742 32.15 -8.35 29.35
CA GLU A 742 32.62 -8.98 28.11
C GLU A 742 31.59 -8.78 26.98
N GLY A 743 32.07 -8.64 25.75
CA GLY A 743 31.23 -8.46 24.55
C GLY A 743 30.84 -7.02 24.25
N ILE A 744 31.25 -6.07 25.09
CA ILE A 744 31.10 -4.62 24.85
C ILE A 744 32.41 -4.06 24.31
N ALA A 745 32.34 -3.18 23.35
CA ALA A 745 33.50 -2.38 22.89
C ALA A 745 33.10 -0.92 22.67
N ASN A 746 34.06 -0.03 22.77
CA ASN A 746 33.91 1.38 22.45
C ASN A 746 34.31 1.63 21.01
N ILE A 747 33.54 2.46 20.32
CA ILE A 747 33.91 3.11 19.07
C ILE A 747 33.53 4.59 19.13
N HIS A 748 34.17 5.40 18.32
CA HIS A 748 33.81 6.83 18.23
C HIS A 748 33.91 7.31 16.79
N LEU A 749 33.12 8.36 16.51
CA LEU A 749 33.25 9.12 15.27
C LEU A 749 34.20 10.29 15.52
N ASP A 750 35.22 10.34 14.69
CA ASP A 750 36.33 11.26 14.87
C ASP A 750 35.99 12.70 14.44
N ALA A 751 36.53 13.66 15.17
CA ALA A 751 36.43 15.09 14.85
C ALA A 751 37.74 15.78 15.21
N LEU A 752 38.24 16.63 14.32
CA LEU A 752 39.44 17.41 14.50
C LEU A 752 39.11 18.87 14.83
N GLU A 753 39.68 19.39 15.92
CA GLU A 753 39.56 20.81 16.28
C GLU A 753 40.81 21.53 15.77
N HIS A 754 40.63 22.50 14.88
CA HIS A 754 41.72 23.36 14.37
C HIS A 754 41.27 24.82 14.43
N ASN A 755 42.06 25.67 15.07
CA ASN A 755 41.85 27.13 15.17
C ASN A 755 40.41 27.57 15.51
N ASN A 756 39.81 26.99 16.56
CA ASN A 756 38.40 27.23 16.97
C ASN A 756 37.30 26.75 15.97
N THR A 757 37.67 26.05 14.93
CA THR A 757 36.74 25.34 14.04
C THR A 757 36.83 23.84 14.28
N ILE A 758 35.74 23.11 14.07
CA ILE A 758 35.67 21.64 14.14
C ILE A 758 35.45 21.10 12.72
N ALA A 759 36.27 20.13 12.35
CA ALA A 759 36.06 19.34 11.15
C ALA A 759 35.60 17.94 11.56
N PHE A 760 34.38 17.55 11.12
CA PHE A 760 33.86 16.20 11.33
C PHE A 760 34.47 15.28 10.29
N MET A 761 35.20 14.28 10.75
CA MET A 761 35.85 13.31 9.86
C MET A 761 34.88 12.24 9.35
N HIS A 762 33.75 12.06 10.02
CA HIS A 762 32.74 11.03 9.73
C HIS A 762 33.31 9.60 9.66
N ALA A 763 34.51 9.40 10.17
CA ALA A 763 35.22 8.13 10.22
C ALA A 763 35.12 7.49 11.60
N VAL A 764 34.77 6.19 11.62
CA VAL A 764 34.67 5.40 12.83
C VAL A 764 36.07 4.92 13.24
N GLN A 765 36.42 5.09 14.52
CA GLN A 765 37.64 4.61 15.13
C GLN A 765 37.32 3.74 16.35
N ASP A 766 38.18 2.76 16.65
CA ASP A 766 38.07 1.99 17.89
C ASP A 766 38.46 2.85 19.11
N GLY A 767 37.81 2.56 20.24
CA GLY A 767 38.01 3.28 21.49
C GLY A 767 36.97 4.39 21.74
N ALA A 768 37.00 4.98 22.91
CA ALA A 768 36.11 6.09 23.30
C ALA A 768 36.63 7.43 22.76
N ALA A 769 35.73 8.37 22.44
CA ALA A 769 36.10 9.73 22.11
C ALA A 769 36.82 10.39 23.28
N SER A 770 37.88 11.14 22.98
CA SER A 770 38.72 11.80 23.99
C SER A 770 38.10 13.08 24.58
N LYS A 771 37.14 13.69 23.91
CA LYS A 771 36.50 14.98 24.30
C LYS A 771 35.07 15.10 23.84
N SER A 772 34.27 15.93 24.55
CA SER A 772 32.99 16.41 24.04
C SER A 772 33.20 17.65 23.15
N TYR A 773 32.53 17.72 22.01
CA TYR A 773 32.69 18.83 21.04
C TYR A 773 31.49 19.82 21.10
N GLY A 774 30.64 19.75 22.13
CA GLY A 774 29.42 20.57 22.20
C GLY A 774 29.65 22.07 22.07
N LEU A 775 30.69 22.61 22.70
CA LEU A 775 31.02 24.04 22.64
C LEU A 775 31.58 24.45 21.26
N ALA A 776 32.33 23.58 20.60
CA ALA A 776 32.81 23.81 19.25
C ALA A 776 31.65 23.83 18.23
N VAL A 777 30.71 22.91 18.37
CA VAL A 777 29.44 22.88 17.58
C VAL A 777 28.61 24.14 17.83
N ALA A 778 28.46 24.57 19.07
CA ALA A 778 27.74 25.80 19.41
C ALA A 778 28.41 27.05 18.76
N ALA A 779 29.73 27.09 18.71
CA ALA A 779 30.45 28.15 18.01
C ALA A 779 30.20 28.15 16.50
N LEU A 780 30.17 26.96 15.87
CA LEU A 780 29.81 26.80 14.46
C LEU A 780 28.34 27.21 14.16
N ALA A 781 27.43 26.94 15.10
CA ALA A 781 26.04 27.35 14.99
C ALA A 781 25.80 28.87 15.18
N GLY A 782 26.87 29.65 15.40
CA GLY A 782 26.79 31.11 15.51
C GLY A 782 26.51 31.63 16.93
N VAL A 783 26.64 30.81 17.97
CA VAL A 783 26.56 31.32 19.37
C VAL A 783 27.65 32.34 19.61
N PRO A 784 27.34 33.53 20.20
CA PRO A 784 28.33 34.60 20.39
C PRO A 784 29.58 34.11 21.12
N GLN A 785 30.73 34.53 20.61
CA GLN A 785 32.06 34.13 21.15
C GLN A 785 32.27 34.43 22.64
N SER A 786 31.64 35.49 23.15
CA SER A 786 31.65 35.82 24.58
C SER A 786 30.97 34.73 25.40
N VAL A 787 29.83 34.17 24.90
CA VAL A 787 29.09 33.07 25.55
C VAL A 787 29.93 31.80 25.52
N ILE A 788 30.52 31.47 24.36
CA ILE A 788 31.39 30.30 24.20
C ILE A 788 32.60 30.37 25.16
N LYS A 789 33.22 31.53 25.27
CA LYS A 789 34.36 31.74 26.21
C LYS A 789 33.95 31.51 27.67
N LEU A 790 32.78 32.03 28.05
CA LEU A 790 32.23 31.84 29.42
C LEU A 790 31.91 30.36 29.65
N ALA A 791 31.29 29.70 28.67
CA ALA A 791 30.96 28.28 28.73
C ALA A 791 32.23 27.41 28.86
N LYS A 792 33.33 27.72 28.12
CA LYS A 792 34.62 27.02 28.23
C LYS A 792 35.21 27.16 29.66
N GLN A 793 35.11 28.36 30.23
CA GLN A 793 35.58 28.60 31.63
C GLN A 793 34.76 27.78 32.61
N LYS A 794 33.45 27.77 32.45
CA LYS A 794 32.56 26.99 33.31
C LYS A 794 32.76 25.50 33.19
N LEU A 795 32.93 24.99 31.98
CA LEU A 795 33.24 23.57 31.72
C LEU A 795 34.51 23.16 32.47
N HIS A 796 35.58 23.96 32.33
CA HIS A 796 36.84 23.67 33.02
C HIS A 796 36.71 23.67 34.59
N GLN A 797 35.83 24.53 35.12
CA GLN A 797 35.52 24.52 36.58
C GLN A 797 34.75 23.24 36.97
N LEU A 798 33.77 22.81 36.14
CA LEU A 798 33.01 21.62 36.41
C LEU A 798 33.88 20.36 36.31
N GLU A 799 34.73 20.26 35.30
CA GLU A 799 35.68 19.17 35.14
C GLU A 799 36.65 19.05 36.32
N LYS A 800 37.18 20.21 36.85
CA LYS A 800 38.00 20.21 38.06
C LYS A 800 37.25 19.73 39.28
N LEU A 801 35.99 20.15 39.46
CA LEU A 801 35.13 19.68 40.56
C LEU A 801 34.83 18.22 40.47
N SER A 802 34.57 17.71 39.23
CA SER A 802 34.34 16.30 38.98
C SER A 802 35.60 15.45 39.24
N ALA A 803 36.77 15.91 38.82
CA ALA A 803 38.01 15.20 39.07
C ALA A 803 38.36 15.14 40.57
N GLN A 804 38.09 16.20 41.34
CA GLN A 804 38.27 16.24 42.81
C GLN A 804 37.29 15.34 43.56
N ASN A 805 36.05 15.23 43.06
CA ASN A 805 35.04 14.33 43.63
C ASN A 805 35.19 12.88 43.10
N GLY A 806 35.73 12.71 41.86
CA GLY A 806 35.93 11.42 41.23
C GLY A 806 36.94 10.52 41.95
N ASP A 807 38.05 11.08 42.43
CA ASP A 807 39.02 10.30 43.23
C ASP A 807 38.43 9.83 44.59
N GLN A 808 37.51 10.57 45.20
CA GLN A 808 36.77 10.11 46.36
C GLN A 808 35.64 9.17 46.01
N GLN A 809 34.93 9.36 44.89
CA GLN A 809 33.87 8.45 44.43
C GLN A 809 34.39 7.15 43.81
N ILE A 810 35.53 7.17 43.12
CA ILE A 810 36.18 5.95 42.64
C ILE A 810 36.72 5.14 43.81
N GLN A 811 37.26 5.77 44.85
CA GLN A 811 37.63 5.08 46.10
C GLN A 811 36.42 4.55 46.86
N HIS A 812 35.30 5.28 46.84
CA HIS A 812 34.03 4.85 47.45
C HIS A 812 33.35 3.75 46.64
N LEU A 813 33.35 3.82 45.30
CA LEU A 813 32.86 2.76 44.42
C LEU A 813 33.76 1.51 44.43
N ARG A 814 35.10 1.67 44.54
CA ARG A 814 36.02 0.54 44.76
C ARG A 814 35.82 -0.10 46.15
N ALA A 815 35.52 0.71 47.17
CA ALA A 815 35.16 0.19 48.50
C ALA A 815 33.77 -0.49 48.50
N LEU A 816 32.79 0.03 47.75
CA LEU A 816 31.49 -0.62 47.56
C LEU A 816 31.59 -1.91 46.72
N ASN A 817 32.40 -1.94 45.68
CA ASN A 817 32.64 -3.16 44.91
C ASN A 817 33.43 -4.25 45.67
N GLN A 818 34.25 -3.87 46.64
CA GLN A 818 34.87 -4.86 47.58
C GLN A 818 33.88 -5.45 48.60
N HIS A 819 32.73 -4.77 48.81
CA HIS A 819 31.64 -5.29 49.61
C HIS A 819 30.47 -5.87 48.78
N GLN A 820 30.48 -5.74 47.48
CA GLN A 820 29.44 -6.28 46.57
C GLN A 820 29.74 -7.71 46.11
N GLY A 821 30.71 -8.36 46.70
CA GLY A 821 30.88 -9.83 46.53
C GLY A 821 29.74 -10.67 47.13
N GLU A 822 28.82 -10.07 47.87
CA GLU A 822 27.70 -10.75 48.55
C GLU A 822 26.44 -9.86 48.68
N LEU A 823 26.07 -9.12 47.67
CA LEU A 823 24.67 -8.71 47.54
C LEU A 823 24.05 -9.58 46.40
N ALA A 824 23.81 -10.85 46.76
CA ALA A 824 22.58 -11.46 46.36
C ALA A 824 21.47 -10.44 46.58
N PHE A 825 20.73 -10.04 45.56
CA PHE A 825 19.41 -9.47 45.74
C PHE A 825 18.66 -10.50 46.63
N GLU A 826 18.62 -10.28 47.90
CA GLU A 826 17.51 -10.75 48.68
C GLU A 826 16.31 -9.99 48.06
N ALA A 827 15.59 -10.70 47.21
CA ALA A 827 14.21 -10.37 46.91
C ALA A 827 13.60 -10.12 48.32
N GLU A 828 13.02 -8.95 48.54
CA GLU A 828 12.14 -8.76 49.70
C GLU A 828 11.30 -10.04 49.81
N PRO A 829 11.30 -10.70 50.98
CA PRO A 829 10.61 -11.97 51.07
C PRO A 829 9.16 -11.69 50.67
N ASP A 830 8.73 -12.30 49.58
CA ASP A 830 7.34 -12.28 49.14
C ASP A 830 6.54 -13.00 50.23
N ALA A 831 6.09 -12.22 51.22
CA ALA A 831 5.38 -12.73 52.39
C ALA A 831 4.17 -13.59 51.99
N LEU A 832 3.63 -13.36 50.79
CA LEU A 832 2.56 -14.15 50.20
C LEU A 832 3.09 -15.53 49.73
N ARG A 833 4.26 -15.58 49.12
CA ARG A 833 4.91 -16.79 48.70
C ARG A 833 5.36 -17.67 49.88
N GLU A 834 5.96 -17.08 50.88
CA GLU A 834 6.33 -17.79 52.10
C GLU A 834 5.12 -18.37 52.85
N ALA A 835 4.01 -17.58 52.91
CA ALA A 835 2.77 -18.05 53.50
C ALA A 835 2.13 -19.21 52.73
N ILE A 836 2.28 -19.24 51.41
CA ILE A 836 1.79 -20.35 50.58
C ILE A 836 2.71 -21.57 50.68
N GLU A 837 4.02 -21.42 50.71
CA GLU A 837 4.99 -22.49 50.86
C GLU A 837 4.93 -23.21 52.22
N GLN A 838 4.53 -22.52 53.29
CA GLN A 838 4.36 -23.06 54.64
C GLN A 838 2.99 -23.71 54.87
N LEU A 839 2.11 -23.68 53.87
CA LEU A 839 0.74 -24.17 54.02
C LEU A 839 0.66 -25.61 53.55
N ASP A 840 0.31 -26.52 54.47
CA ASP A 840 -0.02 -27.91 54.13
C ASP A 840 -1.54 -28.04 53.93
N PRO A 841 -1.99 -28.22 52.65
CA PRO A 841 -3.44 -28.30 52.37
C PRO A 841 -4.14 -29.49 52.94
N ASP A 842 -3.38 -30.58 53.29
CA ASP A 842 -3.97 -31.84 53.73
C ASP A 842 -4.26 -31.80 55.26
N GLU A 843 -3.66 -30.87 55.99
CA GLU A 843 -3.91 -30.68 57.45
C GLU A 843 -5.04 -29.65 57.74
N LEU A 844 -5.61 -29.00 56.68
CA LEU A 844 -6.60 -27.94 56.86
C LEU A 844 -8.03 -28.49 56.79
N SER A 845 -8.83 -28.16 57.80
CA SER A 845 -10.28 -28.29 57.68
C SER A 845 -10.86 -27.27 56.69
N PRO A 846 -12.01 -27.54 56.02
CA PRO A 846 -12.62 -26.60 55.05
C PRO A 846 -12.83 -25.17 55.58
N LYS A 847 -13.07 -25.02 56.87
CA LYS A 847 -13.26 -23.73 57.50
C LYS A 847 -11.93 -22.98 57.68
N GLN A 848 -10.87 -23.69 57.97
CA GLN A 848 -9.51 -23.12 58.05
C GLN A 848 -8.96 -22.77 56.67
N ALA A 849 -9.19 -23.59 55.66
CA ALA A 849 -8.80 -23.30 54.31
C ALA A 849 -9.44 -22.01 53.78
N LEU A 850 -10.73 -21.78 54.05
CA LEU A 850 -11.41 -20.54 53.69
C LEU A 850 -10.85 -19.32 54.42
N ALA A 851 -10.53 -19.48 55.72
CA ALA A 851 -9.92 -18.40 56.52
C ALA A 851 -8.51 -18.06 56.03
N TYR A 852 -7.72 -19.03 55.59
CA TYR A 852 -6.39 -18.82 55.01
C TYR A 852 -6.49 -18.14 53.67
N LEU A 853 -7.45 -18.51 52.82
CA LEU A 853 -7.66 -17.81 51.55
C LEU A 853 -7.98 -16.33 51.74
N TYR A 854 -8.73 -15.97 52.78
CA TYR A 854 -8.97 -14.58 53.12
C TYR A 854 -7.73 -13.86 53.68
N GLN A 855 -6.84 -14.58 54.37
CA GLN A 855 -5.56 -14.03 54.81
C GLN A 855 -4.61 -13.79 53.65
N LEU A 856 -4.45 -14.77 52.77
CA LEU A 856 -3.63 -14.64 51.54
C LEU A 856 -4.12 -13.50 50.64
N LYS A 857 -5.45 -13.36 50.50
CA LYS A 857 -6.06 -12.24 49.77
C LYS A 857 -5.81 -10.85 50.39
N LYS A 858 -5.54 -10.77 51.68
CA LYS A 858 -5.15 -9.50 52.32
C LYS A 858 -3.66 -9.16 52.21
N MET A 859 -2.87 -10.12 51.76
CA MET A 859 -1.43 -9.97 51.57
C MET A 859 -1.10 -9.65 50.09
N LEU A 860 -2.09 -9.81 49.18
CA LEU A 860 -2.12 -9.27 47.78
C LEU A 860 -2.38 -7.75 47.82
#